data_62a779ba0f73110a2c4c809ba7e17847
#
_entry.id   62a779ba0f73110a2c4c809ba7e17847
#
_cell.length_a   1.000
_cell.length_b   1.000
_cell.length_c   1.000
_cell.angle_alpha   90.00
_cell.angle_beta   90.00
_cell.angle_gamma   90.00
#
_symmetry.space_group_name_H-M   'P 1'
#
loop_
_entity.id
_entity.type
_entity.pdbx_description
1 polymer ?
#
loop_
_entity_poly.entity_id
_entity_poly.type
_entity_poly.pdbx_seq_one_letter_code
_entity_poly.pdbx_strand_id
1 'polypeptide(L)'
;MRYKILFCLLTLLIVSCTKEVKIKTTLLDQLPPNPSLIVKINNLTNFKSELKNNGFLEKMKGLSNLTDILNKLNGLESLSTESTCLLALYEVGKDNYDFVLIAKKSPGLFNVEDIANKTVETLTYQNAQITKYSLDDISVFSLSREKEIVFSSSNLLVENMVRTKEANPIDPTLKKLYEASSGNKSATLFMNLATTPSVLSMTKEVNKNKSPLAEWVSLDFTANSDQVSLTGIAMAPDSTKNFINLFKGTSPLTNKTPLFSPLNAQAIISYTFDDYQVFAKNQNTYLDRIKPVDTLFNTIEEIGVMYLNNQKAVLLSSYGTESLYNYMDANKTGTETYQGSEIMELPDKKFIETSFTPLVRDFASNYCTILENSFVYAQDKETLQTIISNYKSTSSFANAPVYTTAKAPLASESSVLFVSDASGIDYFAEKDLAPEVFQSIKKADLDEHSFASQLVADHDFAHFNILVSKIGKTQENNTVTPLFTLELDTDLAIDPQFVTNHRTNKKEIVVQDRNNVLYLISTDGKVLWTKQLEGRIQPPIQQVDIYKNGRLQLAFCTNDQFMIVDRNGEDVPPFKIDFEGGNLNPLAVFDYEGKKDYRFVITQGRKVFMYNNQAKIVGGFKFTEAPSNILGVPQHFRVANKDYLVFKLEDNTLKILHRTGSDRIKVAEKIDFSNNEVFLYKNKFSVTNKTGVLHQIDTKGKLTATNFNMNKDHGMYATSNTLVFMDDNILTIKGRKVELDLGVYTKPKIFYIYDKIYVSVTDIQNQKIYLFDSQAKPIPNFPVFGSSLIDLTDMDNDKNLELVAKDQDNSLIVYKMN
;
A
#
# COMPACT_ATOMS: atom_id res chain seq x y z
N MET A 1 -80.54 -39.17 -31.22
CA MET A 1 -79.74 -38.21 -32.01
C MET A 1 -78.76 -37.44 -31.17
N ARG A 2 -78.89 -37.37 -29.85
CA ARG A 2 -77.94 -36.64 -28.94
C ARG A 2 -76.62 -37.36 -28.65
N TYR A 3 -76.51 -38.67 -28.72
CA TYR A 3 -75.33 -39.46 -28.47
C TYR A 3 -74.35 -39.54 -29.68
N LYS A 4 -74.80 -39.32 -30.90
CA LYS A 4 -73.96 -39.30 -32.09
C LYS A 4 -73.17 -37.99 -32.25
N ILE A 5 -73.71 -36.86 -31.71
CA ILE A 5 -73.05 -35.58 -31.73
C ILE A 5 -71.94 -35.51 -30.67
N LEU A 6 -72.15 -36.16 -29.54
CA LEU A 6 -71.14 -36.25 -28.47
C LEU A 6 -69.93 -37.12 -28.88
N PHE A 7 -70.16 -38.14 -29.68
CA PHE A 7 -69.06 -39.01 -30.17
C PHE A 7 -68.25 -38.32 -31.29
N CYS A 8 -68.86 -37.49 -32.12
CA CYS A 8 -68.15 -36.67 -33.11
C CYS A 8 -67.42 -35.53 -32.50
N LEU A 9 -67.87 -34.94 -31.34
CA LEU A 9 -67.08 -33.93 -30.60
C LEU A 9 -65.88 -34.52 -29.83
N LEU A 10 -66.01 -35.80 -29.38
CA LEU A 10 -64.92 -36.49 -28.67
C LEU A 10 -63.80 -36.97 -29.63
N THR A 11 -64.14 -37.26 -30.88
CA THR A 11 -63.18 -37.64 -31.92
C THR A 11 -62.47 -36.45 -32.53
N LEU A 12 -63.02 -35.22 -32.43
CA LEU A 12 -62.36 -33.94 -32.83
C LEU A 12 -61.33 -33.44 -31.81
N LEU A 13 -61.35 -33.95 -30.56
CA LEU A 13 -60.38 -33.64 -29.53
C LEU A 13 -59.12 -34.53 -29.54
N ILE A 14 -59.04 -35.55 -30.36
CA ILE A 14 -57.88 -36.45 -30.47
C ILE A 14 -56.94 -36.12 -31.65
N VAL A 15 -57.33 -35.15 -32.51
CA VAL A 15 -56.40 -34.57 -33.50
C VAL A 15 -55.88 -33.25 -32.97
N SER A 16 -55.32 -33.32 -31.80
CA SER A 16 -54.34 -32.30 -31.35
C SER A 16 -53.06 -32.58 -32.13
N CYS A 17 -52.80 -31.79 -33.16
CA CYS A 17 -51.48 -31.72 -33.76
C CYS A 17 -50.47 -31.53 -32.65
N THR A 18 -49.69 -32.58 -32.37
CA THR A 18 -48.39 -32.39 -31.79
C THR A 18 -47.58 -31.51 -32.78
N LYS A 19 -47.57 -30.21 -32.59
CA LYS A 19 -46.51 -29.41 -33.16
C LYS A 19 -45.23 -30.05 -32.63
N GLU A 20 -44.53 -30.76 -33.51
CA GLU A 20 -43.11 -31.00 -33.26
C GLU A 20 -42.50 -29.65 -32.93
N VAL A 21 -42.23 -29.42 -31.66
CA VAL A 21 -41.37 -28.35 -31.23
C VAL A 21 -40.03 -28.70 -31.82
N LYS A 22 -39.71 -28.18 -32.99
CA LYS A 22 -38.34 -28.23 -33.51
C LYS A 22 -37.50 -27.60 -32.46
N ILE A 23 -36.84 -28.40 -31.62
CA ILE A 23 -35.83 -27.98 -30.67
C ILE A 23 -34.77 -27.28 -31.52
N LYS A 24 -34.69 -25.95 -31.45
CA LYS A 24 -33.62 -25.20 -32.11
C LYS A 24 -32.31 -25.67 -31.50
N THR A 25 -31.59 -26.52 -32.23
CA THR A 25 -30.21 -26.87 -31.84
C THR A 25 -29.36 -25.60 -31.87
N THR A 26 -28.71 -25.34 -30.75
CA THR A 26 -27.77 -24.22 -30.59
C THR A 26 -26.35 -24.67 -30.93
N LEU A 27 -25.39 -23.77 -31.10
CA LEU A 27 -23.98 -24.14 -31.27
C LEU A 27 -23.46 -24.88 -30.03
N LEU A 28 -24.01 -24.64 -28.87
CA LEU A 28 -23.69 -25.31 -27.61
C LEU A 28 -23.99 -26.84 -27.68
N ASP A 29 -25.11 -27.23 -28.30
CA ASP A 29 -25.52 -28.63 -28.45
C ASP A 29 -24.55 -29.47 -29.32
N GLN A 30 -23.66 -28.82 -30.05
CA GLN A 30 -22.70 -29.41 -30.98
C GLN A 30 -21.29 -29.59 -30.40
N LEU A 31 -21.01 -29.09 -29.21
CA LEU A 31 -19.71 -29.23 -28.56
C LEU A 31 -19.46 -30.66 -28.07
N PRO A 32 -18.24 -31.19 -28.14
CA PRO A 32 -17.84 -32.37 -27.38
C PRO A 32 -18.10 -32.20 -25.87
N PRO A 33 -18.31 -33.32 -25.12
CA PRO A 33 -18.56 -33.26 -23.68
C PRO A 33 -17.34 -32.72 -22.90
N ASN A 34 -17.65 -32.16 -21.71
CA ASN A 34 -16.67 -31.74 -20.71
C ASN A 34 -15.63 -30.65 -21.16
N PRO A 35 -16.07 -29.54 -21.76
CA PRO A 35 -15.16 -28.42 -21.99
C PRO A 35 -14.70 -27.80 -20.67
N SER A 36 -13.43 -27.43 -20.59
CA SER A 36 -12.87 -26.69 -19.44
C SER A 36 -13.28 -25.23 -19.43
N LEU A 37 -13.42 -24.61 -20.59
CA LEU A 37 -13.86 -23.23 -20.78
C LEU A 37 -14.65 -23.16 -22.09
N ILE A 38 -15.75 -22.40 -22.07
CA ILE A 38 -16.54 -22.07 -23.29
C ILE A 38 -16.53 -20.55 -23.44
N VAL A 39 -16.26 -20.07 -24.66
CA VAL A 39 -16.32 -18.65 -25.01
C VAL A 39 -17.32 -18.48 -26.17
N LYS A 40 -18.46 -17.86 -25.89
CA LYS A 40 -19.41 -17.43 -26.92
C LYS A 40 -18.93 -16.10 -27.46
N ILE A 41 -18.50 -16.07 -28.69
CA ILE A 41 -18.00 -14.86 -29.36
C ILE A 41 -19.09 -14.31 -30.27
N ASN A 42 -19.67 -13.16 -29.89
CA ASN A 42 -20.75 -12.53 -30.63
C ASN A 42 -20.23 -11.65 -31.78
N ASN A 43 -19.04 -11.09 -31.60
CA ASN A 43 -18.33 -10.29 -32.60
C ASN A 43 -16.83 -10.57 -32.55
N LEU A 44 -16.33 -11.36 -33.46
CA LEU A 44 -14.94 -11.83 -33.48
C LEU A 44 -13.95 -10.70 -33.72
N THR A 45 -14.29 -9.74 -34.59
CA THR A 45 -13.42 -8.58 -34.90
C THR A 45 -13.22 -7.70 -33.69
N ASN A 46 -14.30 -7.37 -32.98
CA ASN A 46 -14.22 -6.58 -31.74
C ASN A 46 -13.46 -7.32 -30.67
N PHE A 47 -13.74 -8.61 -30.45
CA PHE A 47 -13.07 -9.44 -29.45
C PHE A 47 -11.55 -9.50 -29.69
N LYS A 48 -11.11 -9.73 -30.94
CA LYS A 48 -9.69 -9.70 -31.30
C LYS A 48 -9.06 -8.31 -31.05
N SER A 49 -9.78 -7.24 -31.38
CA SER A 49 -9.32 -5.87 -31.14
C SER A 49 -9.17 -5.56 -29.66
N GLU A 50 -10.13 -5.94 -28.84
CA GLU A 50 -10.11 -5.78 -27.39
C GLU A 50 -8.93 -6.54 -26.75
N LEU A 51 -8.67 -7.78 -27.17
CA LEU A 51 -7.53 -8.57 -26.68
C LEU A 51 -6.18 -7.96 -27.08
N LYS A 52 -6.07 -7.42 -28.30
CA LYS A 52 -4.81 -6.88 -28.83
C LYS A 52 -4.45 -5.51 -28.27
N ASN A 53 -5.44 -4.67 -27.98
CA ASN A 53 -5.23 -3.25 -27.63
C ASN A 53 -5.18 -2.99 -26.12
N ASN A 54 -5.18 -4.02 -25.28
CA ASN A 54 -5.16 -3.88 -23.83
C ASN A 54 -3.76 -4.12 -23.27
N GLY A 55 -3.23 -3.13 -22.53
CA GLY A 55 -1.87 -3.16 -22.00
C GLY A 55 -1.64 -4.22 -20.91
N PHE A 56 -2.65 -4.53 -20.09
CA PHE A 56 -2.56 -5.57 -19.08
C PHE A 56 -2.51 -6.98 -19.72
N LEU A 57 -3.39 -7.26 -20.69
CA LEU A 57 -3.39 -8.53 -21.40
C LEU A 57 -2.08 -8.77 -22.16
N GLU A 58 -1.47 -7.71 -22.70
CA GLU A 58 -0.15 -7.80 -23.34
C GLU A 58 0.93 -8.23 -22.34
N LYS A 59 0.96 -7.65 -21.15
CA LYS A 59 1.89 -8.04 -20.08
C LYS A 59 1.70 -9.49 -19.64
N MET A 60 0.46 -10.00 -19.69
CA MET A 60 0.13 -11.36 -19.29
C MET A 60 0.43 -12.44 -20.33
N LYS A 61 0.77 -12.10 -21.57
CA LYS A 61 1.16 -13.08 -22.62
C LYS A 61 2.37 -13.94 -22.23
N GLY A 62 3.22 -13.47 -21.32
CA GLY A 62 4.39 -14.19 -20.81
C GLY A 62 4.09 -15.30 -19.81
N LEU A 63 2.83 -15.56 -19.45
CA LEU A 63 2.45 -16.68 -18.59
C LEU A 63 2.67 -18.01 -19.33
N SER A 64 3.58 -18.85 -18.81
CA SER A 64 4.00 -20.10 -19.47
C SER A 64 2.84 -21.01 -19.83
N ASN A 65 1.87 -21.16 -18.94
CA ASN A 65 0.71 -22.05 -19.14
C ASN A 65 -0.30 -21.52 -20.17
N LEU A 66 -0.31 -20.22 -20.44
CA LEU A 66 -1.13 -19.59 -21.48
C LEU A 66 -0.45 -19.59 -22.84
N THR A 67 0.89 -19.61 -22.87
CA THR A 67 1.66 -19.49 -24.12
C THR A 67 1.31 -20.57 -25.12
N ASP A 68 1.21 -21.83 -24.71
CA ASP A 68 0.87 -22.96 -25.60
C ASP A 68 -0.55 -22.86 -26.16
N ILE A 69 -1.51 -22.44 -25.34
CA ILE A 69 -2.90 -22.22 -25.77
C ILE A 69 -2.96 -21.06 -26.76
N LEU A 70 -2.28 -19.93 -26.46
CA LEU A 70 -2.24 -18.78 -27.34
C LEU A 70 -1.57 -19.13 -28.67
N ASN A 71 -0.49 -19.90 -28.65
CA ASN A 71 0.17 -20.37 -29.89
C ASN A 71 -0.78 -21.20 -30.75
N LYS A 72 -1.53 -22.14 -30.15
CA LYS A 72 -2.55 -22.94 -30.88
C LYS A 72 -3.67 -22.04 -31.43
N LEU A 73 -4.14 -21.05 -30.67
CA LEU A 73 -5.16 -20.10 -31.10
C LEU A 73 -4.71 -19.15 -32.20
N ASN A 74 -3.40 -18.90 -32.35
CA ASN A 74 -2.86 -18.14 -33.49
C ASN A 74 -3.22 -18.82 -34.85
N GLY A 75 -3.43 -20.14 -34.88
CA GLY A 75 -3.96 -20.82 -36.06
C GLY A 75 -5.34 -20.33 -36.53
N LEU A 76 -6.09 -19.63 -35.68
CA LEU A 76 -7.37 -18.99 -35.98
C LEU A 76 -7.26 -17.50 -36.34
N GLU A 77 -6.06 -16.95 -36.48
CA GLU A 77 -5.87 -15.54 -36.78
C GLU A 77 -6.52 -15.12 -38.10
N SER A 78 -6.46 -16.01 -39.11
CA SER A 78 -7.11 -15.82 -40.41
C SER A 78 -8.63 -16.05 -40.44
N LEU A 79 -9.25 -16.38 -39.28
CA LEU A 79 -10.71 -16.52 -39.20
C LEU A 79 -11.38 -15.15 -39.16
N SER A 80 -12.39 -14.96 -40.01
CA SER A 80 -13.21 -13.75 -40.06
C SER A 80 -14.69 -14.09 -40.16
N THR A 81 -15.52 -13.63 -39.21
CA THR A 81 -16.97 -13.84 -39.23
C THR A 81 -17.70 -12.71 -38.49
N GLU A 82 -18.85 -12.35 -39.02
CA GLU A 82 -19.81 -11.44 -38.36
C GLU A 82 -20.85 -12.22 -37.54
N SER A 83 -20.92 -13.53 -37.74
CA SER A 83 -21.86 -14.39 -37.02
C SER A 83 -21.27 -14.84 -35.68
N THR A 84 -22.14 -15.08 -34.69
CA THR A 84 -21.73 -15.70 -33.42
C THR A 84 -21.03 -17.03 -33.68
N CYS A 85 -19.83 -17.20 -33.07
CA CYS A 85 -19.11 -18.47 -33.01
C CYS A 85 -18.89 -18.90 -31.56
N LEU A 86 -18.57 -20.18 -31.38
CA LEU A 86 -18.39 -20.79 -30.06
C LEU A 86 -17.03 -21.45 -30.01
N LEU A 87 -16.14 -20.94 -29.14
CA LEU A 87 -14.82 -21.50 -28.85
C LEU A 87 -14.90 -22.28 -27.54
N ALA A 88 -14.37 -23.50 -27.52
CA ALA A 88 -14.26 -24.29 -26.29
C ALA A 88 -12.83 -24.84 -26.15
N LEU A 89 -12.31 -24.85 -24.93
CA LEU A 89 -11.02 -25.45 -24.55
C LEU A 89 -11.26 -26.78 -23.86
N TYR A 90 -10.42 -27.76 -24.22
CA TYR A 90 -10.47 -29.13 -23.67
C TYR A 90 -9.08 -29.53 -23.14
N GLU A 91 -9.02 -30.05 -21.95
CA GLU A 91 -7.80 -30.68 -21.43
C GLU A 91 -7.60 -32.04 -22.08
N VAL A 92 -6.54 -32.23 -22.87
CA VAL A 92 -6.24 -33.44 -23.64
C VAL A 92 -5.00 -34.18 -23.07
N GLY A 93 -4.79 -34.09 -21.80
CA GLY A 93 -3.64 -34.60 -21.07
C GLY A 93 -3.27 -33.63 -19.97
N LYS A 94 -2.44 -34.03 -19.03
CA LYS A 94 -2.08 -33.16 -17.89
C LYS A 94 -1.48 -31.85 -18.41
N ASP A 95 -2.14 -30.76 -18.09
CA ASP A 95 -1.73 -29.38 -18.40
C ASP A 95 -1.63 -29.02 -19.91
N ASN A 96 -2.20 -29.86 -20.79
CA ASN A 96 -2.22 -29.62 -22.24
C ASN A 96 -3.68 -29.40 -22.71
N TYR A 97 -3.91 -28.27 -23.35
CA TYR A 97 -5.23 -27.86 -23.82
C TYR A 97 -5.29 -27.77 -25.34
N ASP A 98 -6.39 -28.27 -25.91
CA ASP A 98 -6.75 -28.12 -27.29
C ASP A 98 -8.08 -27.37 -27.42
N PHE A 99 -8.30 -26.68 -28.55
CA PHE A 99 -9.54 -25.98 -28.80
C PHE A 99 -10.44 -26.66 -29.80
N VAL A 100 -11.74 -26.39 -29.69
CA VAL A 100 -12.75 -26.56 -30.72
C VAL A 100 -13.44 -25.22 -30.94
N LEU A 101 -13.50 -24.77 -32.19
CA LEU A 101 -14.25 -23.58 -32.57
C LEU A 101 -15.35 -24.02 -33.57
N ILE A 102 -16.60 -23.59 -33.31
CA ILE A 102 -17.75 -23.85 -34.20
C ILE A 102 -18.27 -22.49 -34.70
N ALA A 103 -18.34 -22.35 -36.03
CA ALA A 103 -18.84 -21.15 -36.68
C ALA A 103 -19.83 -21.49 -37.79
N LYS A 104 -20.70 -20.55 -38.15
CA LYS A 104 -21.55 -20.69 -39.34
C LYS A 104 -20.71 -20.54 -40.61
N LYS A 105 -21.01 -21.36 -41.62
CA LYS A 105 -20.35 -21.23 -42.91
C LYS A 105 -20.64 -19.88 -43.56
N SER A 106 -19.60 -19.20 -44.02
CA SER A 106 -19.71 -18.01 -44.85
C SER A 106 -18.55 -17.96 -45.86
N PRO A 107 -18.71 -17.32 -47.02
CA PRO A 107 -17.60 -17.09 -47.93
C PRO A 107 -16.47 -16.32 -47.26
N GLY A 108 -15.21 -16.75 -47.45
CA GLY A 108 -14.05 -16.09 -46.86
C GLY A 108 -13.87 -16.27 -45.34
N LEU A 109 -14.64 -17.18 -44.69
CA LEU A 109 -14.58 -17.40 -43.24
C LEU A 109 -13.17 -17.69 -42.72
N PHE A 110 -12.40 -18.51 -43.47
CA PHE A 110 -11.03 -18.86 -43.10
C PHE A 110 -10.14 -18.72 -44.32
N ASN A 111 -9.40 -17.62 -44.43
CA ASN A 111 -8.54 -17.34 -45.56
C ASN A 111 -7.09 -17.50 -45.15
N VAL A 112 -6.44 -18.48 -45.71
CA VAL A 112 -5.01 -18.80 -45.54
C VAL A 112 -4.15 -18.52 -46.78
N GLU A 113 -4.70 -17.83 -47.80
CA GLU A 113 -4.01 -17.63 -49.09
C GLU A 113 -2.70 -16.87 -48.93
N ASP A 114 -2.67 -15.90 -48.02
CA ASP A 114 -1.52 -15.00 -47.81
C ASP A 114 -0.43 -15.59 -46.88
N ILE A 115 -0.63 -16.81 -46.33
CA ILE A 115 0.36 -17.48 -45.47
C ILE A 115 1.42 -18.16 -46.34
N ALA A 116 2.68 -17.76 -46.19
CA ALA A 116 3.77 -18.23 -47.04
C ALA A 116 4.09 -19.74 -46.87
N ASN A 117 4.11 -20.23 -45.63
CA ASN A 117 4.44 -21.62 -45.34
C ASN A 117 3.15 -22.38 -44.94
N LYS A 118 2.36 -22.78 -45.95
CA LYS A 118 1.13 -23.51 -45.72
C LYS A 118 1.08 -24.81 -46.50
N THR A 119 0.52 -25.85 -45.89
CA THR A 119 0.07 -27.06 -46.60
C THR A 119 -1.37 -27.38 -46.23
N VAL A 120 -2.12 -27.90 -47.21
CA VAL A 120 -3.53 -28.27 -46.99
C VAL A 120 -3.68 -29.75 -47.42
N GLU A 121 -4.07 -30.59 -46.48
CA GLU A 121 -4.22 -32.04 -46.70
C GLU A 121 -5.65 -32.45 -46.37
N THR A 122 -6.18 -33.42 -47.07
CA THR A 122 -7.49 -34.01 -46.75
C THR A 122 -7.31 -35.40 -46.14
N LEU A 123 -7.78 -35.53 -44.89
CA LEU A 123 -7.82 -36.79 -44.14
C LEU A 123 -9.24 -37.36 -44.23
N THR A 124 -9.37 -38.71 -44.23
CA THR A 124 -10.67 -39.37 -44.24
C THR A 124 -10.85 -40.16 -42.95
N TYR A 125 -11.93 -39.92 -42.25
CA TYR A 125 -12.29 -40.68 -41.03
C TYR A 125 -13.76 -41.04 -41.03
N GLN A 126 -14.10 -42.30 -41.01
CA GLN A 126 -15.51 -42.85 -41.05
C GLN A 126 -16.39 -42.16 -42.12
N ASN A 127 -15.92 -42.03 -43.34
CA ASN A 127 -16.54 -41.36 -44.47
C ASN A 127 -16.68 -39.82 -44.36
N ALA A 128 -16.21 -39.19 -43.26
CA ALA A 128 -16.08 -37.74 -43.19
C ALA A 128 -14.73 -37.28 -43.68
N GLN A 129 -14.73 -36.15 -44.39
CA GLN A 129 -13.51 -35.50 -44.86
C GLN A 129 -13.12 -34.42 -43.81
N ILE A 130 -11.90 -34.53 -43.33
CA ILE A 130 -11.27 -33.58 -42.39
C ILE A 130 -10.16 -32.87 -43.17
N THR A 131 -10.19 -31.57 -43.25
CA THR A 131 -9.11 -30.76 -43.85
C THR A 131 -8.10 -30.37 -42.79
N LYS A 132 -6.85 -30.75 -42.97
CA LYS A 132 -5.74 -30.34 -42.14
C LYS A 132 -5.03 -29.17 -42.82
N TYR A 133 -4.90 -28.05 -42.12
CA TYR A 133 -4.07 -26.89 -42.47
C TYR A 133 -2.81 -26.93 -41.59
N SER A 134 -1.67 -26.97 -42.20
CA SER A 134 -0.38 -26.78 -41.54
C SER A 134 0.08 -25.35 -41.90
N LEU A 135 0.11 -24.46 -40.92
CA LEU A 135 0.38 -23.03 -41.05
C LEU A 135 1.62 -22.73 -40.18
N ASP A 136 2.77 -22.55 -40.84
CA ASP A 136 4.08 -22.57 -40.18
C ASP A 136 4.22 -23.80 -39.26
N ASP A 137 4.37 -23.60 -37.95
CA ASP A 137 4.49 -24.70 -36.98
C ASP A 137 3.14 -25.09 -36.32
N ILE A 138 2.00 -24.56 -36.77
CA ILE A 138 0.67 -24.78 -36.19
C ILE A 138 -0.17 -25.66 -37.13
N SER A 139 -0.84 -26.66 -36.55
CA SER A 139 -1.83 -27.49 -37.28
C SER A 139 -3.24 -27.12 -36.84
N VAL A 140 -4.13 -26.88 -37.81
CA VAL A 140 -5.56 -26.65 -37.60
C VAL A 140 -6.33 -27.70 -38.45
N PHE A 141 -7.23 -28.40 -37.79
CA PHE A 141 -8.09 -29.39 -38.42
C PHE A 141 -9.49 -28.82 -38.59
N SER A 142 -10.10 -28.97 -39.78
CA SER A 142 -11.48 -28.53 -39.98
C SER A 142 -12.40 -29.62 -40.45
N LEU A 143 -13.65 -29.56 -39.97
CA LEU A 143 -14.74 -30.45 -40.38
C LEU A 143 -15.94 -29.65 -40.85
N SER A 144 -16.32 -29.84 -42.11
CA SER A 144 -17.47 -29.17 -42.72
C SER A 144 -18.75 -29.97 -42.44
N ARG A 145 -19.76 -29.32 -41.84
CA ARG A 145 -21.12 -29.81 -41.66
C ARG A 145 -22.11 -29.05 -42.57
N GLU A 146 -23.39 -29.36 -42.60
CA GLU A 146 -24.35 -28.70 -43.51
C GLU A 146 -24.32 -27.18 -43.42
N LYS A 147 -24.48 -26.60 -42.19
CA LYS A 147 -24.58 -25.16 -41.97
C LYS A 147 -23.39 -24.55 -41.22
N GLU A 148 -22.63 -25.39 -40.55
CA GLU A 148 -21.52 -24.99 -39.69
C GLU A 148 -20.20 -25.60 -40.18
N ILE A 149 -19.13 -25.00 -39.71
CA ILE A 149 -17.75 -25.53 -39.85
C ILE A 149 -17.12 -25.56 -38.48
N VAL A 150 -16.39 -26.62 -38.20
CA VAL A 150 -15.62 -26.82 -36.98
C VAL A 150 -14.15 -26.65 -37.28
N PHE A 151 -13.42 -25.96 -36.39
CA PHE A 151 -11.97 -25.88 -36.39
C PHE A 151 -11.43 -26.40 -35.05
N SER A 152 -10.30 -27.09 -35.06
CA SER A 152 -9.65 -27.60 -33.84
C SER A 152 -8.14 -27.68 -34.01
N SER A 153 -7.40 -27.52 -32.91
CA SER A 153 -5.97 -27.81 -32.82
C SER A 153 -5.71 -29.35 -32.73
N SER A 154 -6.74 -30.16 -32.51
CA SER A 154 -6.61 -31.61 -32.30
C SER A 154 -7.42 -32.39 -33.30
N ASN A 155 -6.77 -33.32 -34.06
CA ASN A 155 -7.45 -34.25 -34.91
C ASN A 155 -8.38 -35.17 -34.12
N LEU A 156 -7.95 -35.60 -32.93
CA LEU A 156 -8.73 -36.49 -32.05
C LEU A 156 -10.07 -35.87 -31.65
N LEU A 157 -10.11 -34.56 -31.31
CA LEU A 157 -11.36 -33.86 -30.99
C LEU A 157 -12.31 -33.81 -32.18
N VAL A 158 -11.78 -33.58 -33.42
CA VAL A 158 -12.58 -33.58 -34.65
C VAL A 158 -13.11 -35.01 -34.96
N GLU A 159 -12.29 -36.05 -34.82
CA GLU A 159 -12.72 -37.45 -34.99
C GLU A 159 -13.81 -37.85 -33.99
N ASN A 160 -13.66 -37.38 -32.71
CA ASN A 160 -14.71 -37.57 -31.71
C ASN A 160 -16.05 -36.95 -32.14
N MET A 161 -16.01 -35.76 -32.72
CA MET A 161 -17.22 -35.10 -33.24
C MET A 161 -17.84 -35.79 -34.44
N VAL A 162 -17.05 -36.57 -35.25
CA VAL A 162 -17.56 -37.43 -36.31
C VAL A 162 -18.24 -38.66 -35.72
N ARG A 163 -17.70 -39.27 -34.68
CA ARG A 163 -18.24 -40.46 -34.01
C ARG A 163 -19.53 -40.18 -33.24
N THR A 164 -19.66 -38.98 -32.63
CA THR A 164 -20.82 -38.63 -31.82
C THR A 164 -21.97 -38.18 -32.73
N LYS A 165 -22.96 -39.06 -32.94
CA LYS A 165 -24.13 -38.77 -33.82
C LYS A 165 -25.27 -38.08 -33.08
N GLU A 166 -25.34 -38.20 -31.77
CA GLU A 166 -26.40 -37.64 -30.94
C GLU A 166 -25.87 -36.41 -30.19
N ALA A 167 -26.75 -35.41 -29.93
CA ALA A 167 -26.42 -34.28 -29.11
C ALA A 167 -26.08 -34.73 -27.68
N ASN A 168 -24.96 -34.27 -27.15
CA ASN A 168 -24.57 -34.56 -25.77
C ASN A 168 -25.57 -33.86 -24.80
N PRO A 169 -25.92 -34.50 -23.68
CA PRO A 169 -26.73 -33.84 -22.67
C PRO A 169 -25.95 -32.63 -22.11
N ILE A 170 -26.52 -31.47 -22.28
CA ILE A 170 -25.99 -30.23 -21.75
C ILE A 170 -26.49 -30.05 -20.33
N ASP A 171 -25.57 -29.60 -19.43
CA ASP A 171 -25.93 -29.19 -18.08
C ASP A 171 -27.05 -28.14 -18.11
N PRO A 172 -28.17 -28.35 -17.39
CA PRO A 172 -29.31 -27.42 -17.41
C PRO A 172 -28.94 -26.01 -16.96
N THR A 173 -27.99 -25.88 -16.04
CA THR A 173 -27.51 -24.56 -15.54
C THR A 173 -26.71 -23.84 -16.63
N LEU A 174 -25.78 -24.54 -17.28
CA LEU A 174 -25.04 -23.99 -18.43
C LEU A 174 -26.00 -23.55 -19.53
N LYS A 175 -27.02 -24.34 -19.84
CA LYS A 175 -28.01 -23.99 -20.88
C LYS A 175 -28.75 -22.70 -20.54
N LYS A 176 -29.22 -22.55 -19.30
CA LYS A 176 -29.87 -21.32 -18.82
C LYS A 176 -28.95 -20.09 -18.94
N LEU A 177 -27.70 -20.23 -18.48
CA LEU A 177 -26.68 -19.16 -18.55
C LEU A 177 -26.38 -18.78 -20.01
N TYR A 178 -26.25 -19.76 -20.91
CA TYR A 178 -25.98 -19.52 -22.32
C TYR A 178 -27.13 -18.79 -23.02
N GLU A 179 -28.39 -19.17 -22.73
CA GLU A 179 -29.60 -18.53 -23.26
C GLU A 179 -29.76 -17.10 -22.70
N ALA A 180 -29.38 -16.86 -21.44
CA ALA A 180 -29.47 -15.57 -20.78
C ALA A 180 -28.33 -14.61 -21.15
N SER A 181 -27.23 -15.11 -21.75
CA SER A 181 -26.05 -14.30 -22.04
C SER A 181 -26.28 -13.19 -23.06
N SER A 182 -25.70 -12.02 -22.81
CA SER A 182 -25.86 -10.82 -23.63
C SER A 182 -25.34 -11.02 -25.06
N GLY A 183 -26.13 -10.59 -26.06
CA GLY A 183 -25.67 -10.49 -27.46
C GLY A 183 -24.90 -9.19 -27.77
N ASN A 184 -24.91 -8.24 -26.85
CA ASN A 184 -24.35 -6.90 -27.07
C ASN A 184 -22.86 -6.78 -26.70
N LYS A 185 -22.29 -7.78 -26.06
CA LYS A 185 -20.85 -7.87 -25.71
C LYS A 185 -20.09 -8.63 -26.76
N SER A 186 -18.79 -8.36 -26.88
CA SER A 186 -17.92 -9.04 -27.87
C SER A 186 -17.83 -10.54 -27.61
N ALA A 187 -17.73 -10.93 -26.32
CA ALA A 187 -17.69 -12.32 -25.90
C ALA A 187 -18.27 -12.53 -24.50
N THR A 188 -18.74 -13.77 -24.22
CA THR A 188 -19.17 -14.27 -22.90
C THR A 188 -18.46 -15.58 -22.61
N LEU A 189 -17.88 -15.69 -21.41
CA LEU A 189 -17.17 -16.87 -20.91
C LEU A 189 -18.10 -17.70 -20.03
N PHE A 190 -18.09 -19.03 -20.18
CA PHE A 190 -18.80 -19.96 -19.29
C PHE A 190 -17.80 -20.97 -18.75
N MET A 191 -17.82 -21.19 -17.44
CA MET A 191 -16.90 -22.08 -16.75
C MET A 191 -17.57 -22.82 -15.60
N ASN A 192 -17.34 -24.12 -15.51
CA ASN A 192 -17.70 -24.92 -14.34
C ASN A 192 -16.53 -24.95 -13.36
N LEU A 193 -16.65 -24.24 -12.25
CA LEU A 193 -15.59 -24.14 -11.25
C LEU A 193 -15.46 -25.38 -10.37
N ALA A 194 -16.48 -26.24 -10.35
CA ALA A 194 -16.45 -27.49 -9.58
C ALA A 194 -15.71 -28.62 -10.31
N THR A 195 -15.80 -28.67 -11.64
CA THR A 195 -15.22 -29.76 -12.47
C THR A 195 -13.93 -29.38 -13.16
N THR A 196 -13.60 -28.08 -13.24
CA THR A 196 -12.34 -27.59 -13.80
C THR A 196 -11.33 -27.44 -12.66
N PRO A 197 -10.50 -28.45 -12.38
CA PRO A 197 -9.75 -28.58 -11.12
C PRO A 197 -8.68 -27.49 -10.93
N SER A 198 -8.18 -26.96 -12.01
CA SER A 198 -7.28 -25.80 -12.00
C SER A 198 -7.39 -25.17 -13.37
N VAL A 199 -8.14 -24.09 -13.50
CA VAL A 199 -8.16 -23.35 -14.75
C VAL A 199 -6.72 -23.08 -15.17
N LEU A 200 -6.29 -23.80 -16.23
CA LEU A 200 -4.96 -23.66 -16.82
C LEU A 200 -3.80 -23.99 -15.87
N SER A 201 -4.02 -24.89 -14.87
CA SER A 201 -2.98 -25.32 -13.90
C SER A 201 -2.29 -24.16 -13.16
N MET A 202 -3.01 -23.07 -12.93
CA MET A 202 -2.46 -21.88 -12.28
C MET A 202 -2.34 -22.00 -10.76
N THR A 203 -3.10 -22.91 -10.10
CA THR A 203 -3.12 -23.01 -8.64
C THR A 203 -2.22 -24.13 -8.12
N LYS A 204 -1.70 -23.94 -6.88
CA LYS A 204 -0.97 -25.01 -6.18
C LYS A 204 -1.85 -26.26 -5.96
N GLU A 205 -1.28 -27.44 -6.03
CA GLU A 205 -2.01 -28.71 -5.84
C GLU A 205 -2.77 -28.81 -4.51
N VAL A 206 -2.21 -28.25 -3.46
CA VAL A 206 -2.83 -28.18 -2.11
C VAL A 206 -4.17 -27.46 -2.11
N ASN A 207 -4.39 -26.55 -3.06
CA ASN A 207 -5.61 -25.76 -3.16
C ASN A 207 -6.73 -26.43 -3.97
N LYS A 208 -6.44 -27.55 -4.63
CA LYS A 208 -7.43 -28.32 -5.44
C LYS A 208 -8.61 -28.89 -4.63
N ASN A 209 -8.46 -29.02 -3.32
CA ASN A 209 -9.50 -29.56 -2.42
C ASN A 209 -10.32 -28.46 -1.72
N LYS A 210 -10.14 -27.19 -2.05
CA LYS A 210 -10.96 -26.10 -1.51
C LYS A 210 -12.32 -26.09 -2.21
N SER A 211 -13.38 -25.81 -1.45
CA SER A 211 -14.72 -25.58 -2.01
C SER A 211 -14.66 -24.47 -3.06
N PRO A 212 -15.24 -24.65 -4.25
CA PRO A 212 -15.21 -23.66 -5.30
C PRO A 212 -16.01 -22.39 -4.88
N LEU A 213 -15.75 -21.29 -5.57
CA LEU A 213 -16.51 -20.05 -5.40
C LEU A 213 -17.99 -20.27 -5.69
N ALA A 214 -18.28 -20.90 -6.82
CA ALA A 214 -19.59 -21.24 -7.35
C ALA A 214 -19.44 -22.53 -8.17
N GLU A 215 -20.55 -23.15 -8.60
CA GLU A 215 -20.49 -24.26 -9.54
C GLU A 215 -20.29 -23.76 -10.97
N TRP A 216 -21.14 -22.87 -11.44
CA TRP A 216 -21.04 -22.25 -12.75
C TRP A 216 -20.89 -20.75 -12.70
N VAL A 217 -20.08 -20.20 -13.61
CA VAL A 217 -20.01 -18.76 -13.87
C VAL A 217 -20.25 -18.47 -15.35
N SER A 218 -20.94 -17.35 -15.61
CA SER A 218 -21.12 -16.76 -16.94
C SER A 218 -20.69 -15.31 -16.88
N LEU A 219 -19.62 -14.94 -17.60
CA LEU A 219 -18.96 -13.64 -17.49
C LEU A 219 -18.81 -12.97 -18.85
N ASP A 220 -19.43 -11.85 -19.06
CA ASP A 220 -19.26 -11.00 -20.21
C ASP A 220 -17.90 -10.30 -20.18
N PHE A 221 -17.14 -10.43 -21.24
CA PHE A 221 -15.82 -9.84 -21.41
C PHE A 221 -15.94 -8.44 -22.02
N THR A 222 -15.19 -7.51 -21.47
CA THR A 222 -14.98 -6.17 -22.03
C THR A 222 -13.57 -5.71 -21.76
N ALA A 223 -12.86 -5.17 -22.75
CA ALA A 223 -11.56 -4.59 -22.57
C ALA A 223 -11.38 -3.31 -23.41
N ASN A 224 -10.66 -2.35 -22.85
CA ASN A 224 -10.17 -1.17 -23.54
C ASN A 224 -8.67 -0.97 -23.21
N SER A 225 -8.06 0.15 -23.58
CA SER A 225 -6.61 0.40 -23.34
C SER A 225 -6.20 0.27 -21.86
N ASP A 226 -7.09 0.65 -20.94
CA ASP A 226 -6.77 0.86 -19.52
C ASP A 226 -7.51 -0.08 -18.57
N GLN A 227 -8.44 -0.86 -19.07
CA GLN A 227 -9.31 -1.69 -18.24
C GLN A 227 -9.65 -3.03 -18.91
N VAL A 228 -9.66 -4.09 -18.10
CA VAL A 228 -10.28 -5.38 -18.42
C VAL A 228 -11.36 -5.65 -17.38
N SER A 229 -12.54 -6.02 -17.82
CA SER A 229 -13.63 -6.43 -16.93
C SER A 229 -14.29 -7.73 -17.40
N LEU A 230 -14.61 -8.56 -16.41
CA LEU A 230 -15.48 -9.73 -16.54
C LEU A 230 -16.67 -9.50 -15.62
N THR A 231 -17.87 -9.38 -16.16
CA THR A 231 -19.07 -9.06 -15.39
C THR A 231 -20.18 -10.05 -15.70
N GLY A 232 -20.85 -10.58 -14.70
CA GLY A 232 -21.93 -11.54 -14.96
C GLY A 232 -22.48 -12.21 -13.72
N ILE A 233 -22.70 -13.53 -13.81
CA ILE A 233 -23.45 -14.31 -12.83
C ILE A 233 -22.64 -15.52 -12.38
N ALA A 234 -22.66 -15.77 -11.06
CA ALA A 234 -22.18 -16.99 -10.41
C ALA A 234 -23.37 -17.77 -9.84
N MET A 235 -23.48 -19.06 -10.11
CA MET A 235 -24.55 -19.93 -9.64
C MET A 235 -24.00 -21.11 -8.85
N ALA A 236 -24.69 -21.48 -7.76
CA ALA A 236 -24.42 -22.66 -6.97
C ALA A 236 -25.72 -23.32 -6.51
N PRO A 237 -25.91 -24.62 -6.75
CA PRO A 237 -27.01 -25.38 -6.16
C PRO A 237 -26.88 -25.43 -4.63
N ASP A 238 -28.05 -25.52 -3.95
CA ASP A 238 -28.09 -25.64 -2.47
C ASP A 238 -27.43 -26.91 -1.94
N SER A 239 -27.38 -27.95 -2.77
CA SER A 239 -26.80 -29.26 -2.43
C SER A 239 -25.28 -29.26 -2.44
N THR A 240 -24.61 -28.17 -2.89
CA THR A 240 -23.14 -28.11 -3.06
C THR A 240 -22.50 -27.12 -2.10
N LYS A 241 -21.29 -27.44 -1.65
CA LYS A 241 -20.49 -26.55 -0.80
C LYS A 241 -19.77 -25.52 -1.66
N ASN A 242 -20.43 -24.43 -1.97
CA ASN A 242 -19.86 -23.32 -2.69
C ASN A 242 -19.75 -22.08 -1.77
N PHE A 243 -18.70 -21.28 -2.00
CA PHE A 243 -18.42 -20.12 -1.15
C PHE A 243 -19.55 -19.09 -1.17
N ILE A 244 -20.20 -18.87 -2.33
CA ILE A 244 -21.31 -17.91 -2.43
C ILE A 244 -22.50 -18.30 -1.54
N ASN A 245 -22.69 -19.58 -1.20
CA ASN A 245 -23.77 -20.05 -0.34
C ASN A 245 -23.62 -19.57 1.11
N LEU A 246 -22.44 -19.04 1.54
CA LEU A 246 -22.28 -18.37 2.82
C LEU A 246 -23.19 -17.15 2.96
N PHE A 247 -23.48 -16.47 1.86
CA PHE A 247 -24.29 -15.24 1.82
C PHE A 247 -25.73 -15.47 1.34
N LYS A 248 -26.14 -16.71 1.14
CA LYS A 248 -27.48 -17.01 0.69
C LYS A 248 -28.54 -16.58 1.71
N GLY A 249 -29.54 -15.83 1.26
CA GLY A 249 -30.62 -15.30 2.07
C GLY A 249 -30.24 -14.13 2.98
N THR A 250 -29.06 -13.54 2.76
CA THR A 250 -28.67 -12.23 3.31
C THR A 250 -28.66 -11.17 2.23
N SER A 251 -28.81 -9.91 2.63
CA SER A 251 -28.70 -8.75 1.74
C SER A 251 -27.29 -8.15 1.80
N PRO A 252 -26.72 -7.71 0.66
CA PRO A 252 -25.48 -6.98 0.62
C PRO A 252 -25.62 -5.61 1.28
N LEU A 253 -24.51 -5.11 1.88
CA LEU A 253 -24.45 -3.78 2.49
C LEU A 253 -23.31 -2.96 1.90
N THR A 254 -23.30 -1.66 2.22
CA THR A 254 -22.16 -0.77 1.92
C THR A 254 -20.95 -1.20 2.74
N ASN A 255 -19.82 -1.41 2.06
CA ASN A 255 -18.57 -1.86 2.68
C ASN A 255 -17.89 -0.73 3.46
N LYS A 256 -17.68 -0.91 4.76
CA LYS A 256 -17.03 0.06 5.67
C LYS A 256 -15.53 -0.19 5.80
N THR A 257 -15.05 -1.40 5.55
CA THR A 257 -13.62 -1.77 5.65
C THR A 257 -12.67 -0.75 4.99
N PRO A 258 -12.95 -0.19 3.79
CA PRO A 258 -12.07 0.81 3.18
C PRO A 258 -11.88 2.09 4.01
N LEU A 259 -12.88 2.46 4.82
CA LEU A 259 -12.84 3.67 5.66
C LEU A 259 -11.91 3.52 6.86
N PHE A 260 -11.77 2.29 7.37
CA PHE A 260 -10.93 1.96 8.54
C PHE A 260 -9.54 1.44 8.13
N SER A 261 -9.37 1.03 6.89
CA SER A 261 -8.08 0.57 6.39
C SER A 261 -7.16 1.76 6.13
N PRO A 262 -5.88 1.68 6.52
CA PRO A 262 -4.88 2.69 6.18
C PRO A 262 -4.78 2.97 4.67
N LEU A 263 -4.46 4.21 4.31
CA LEU A 263 -4.32 4.63 2.90
C LEU A 263 -3.35 3.73 2.11
N ASN A 264 -2.28 3.28 2.75
CA ASN A 264 -1.23 2.45 2.19
C ASN A 264 -1.46 0.94 2.36
N ALA A 265 -2.68 0.50 2.67
CA ALA A 265 -3.01 -0.92 2.67
C ALA A 265 -2.79 -1.52 1.28
N GLN A 266 -2.19 -2.73 1.24
CA GLN A 266 -1.91 -3.43 -0.02
C GLN A 266 -3.15 -4.08 -0.60
N ALA A 267 -4.03 -4.58 0.27
CA ALA A 267 -5.31 -5.15 -0.13
C ALA A 267 -6.33 -5.10 1.00
N ILE A 268 -7.60 -5.15 0.63
CA ILE A 268 -8.73 -5.35 1.54
C ILE A 268 -9.65 -6.45 1.01
N ILE A 269 -10.26 -7.18 1.94
CA ILE A 269 -11.42 -8.03 1.65
C ILE A 269 -12.51 -7.66 2.66
N SER A 270 -13.69 -7.33 2.16
CA SER A 270 -14.86 -7.01 2.98
C SER A 270 -15.98 -7.99 2.69
N TYR A 271 -16.59 -8.53 3.73
CA TYR A 271 -17.72 -9.46 3.67
C TYR A 271 -18.88 -8.85 4.43
N THR A 272 -20.02 -8.61 3.77
CA THR A 272 -21.19 -8.01 4.40
C THR A 272 -22.42 -8.91 4.37
N PHE A 273 -23.27 -8.76 5.36
CA PHE A 273 -24.56 -9.42 5.49
C PHE A 273 -25.44 -8.62 6.46
N ASP A 274 -26.74 -8.55 6.16
CA ASP A 274 -27.73 -7.84 6.99
C ASP A 274 -28.21 -8.66 8.19
N ASP A 275 -28.03 -9.98 8.18
CA ASP A 275 -28.43 -10.90 9.24
C ASP A 275 -27.33 -11.92 9.59
N TYR A 276 -26.67 -11.71 10.74
CA TYR A 276 -25.63 -12.61 11.24
C TYR A 276 -26.16 -14.04 11.49
N GLN A 277 -27.40 -14.19 11.97
CA GLN A 277 -27.96 -15.51 12.26
C GLN A 277 -28.12 -16.36 11.03
N VAL A 278 -28.54 -15.74 9.92
CA VAL A 278 -28.61 -16.40 8.61
C VAL A 278 -27.23 -16.76 8.11
N PHE A 279 -26.30 -15.81 8.13
CA PHE A 279 -24.90 -16.04 7.77
C PHE A 279 -24.28 -17.20 8.57
N ALA A 280 -24.42 -17.19 9.91
CA ALA A 280 -23.82 -18.20 10.77
C ALA A 280 -24.42 -19.61 10.57
N LYS A 281 -25.71 -19.72 10.23
CA LYS A 281 -26.32 -21.00 9.82
C LYS A 281 -25.73 -21.50 8.51
N ASN A 282 -25.56 -20.63 7.52
CA ASN A 282 -24.91 -20.95 6.25
C ASN A 282 -23.45 -21.38 6.46
N GLN A 283 -22.72 -20.69 7.35
CA GLN A 283 -21.35 -21.03 7.74
C GLN A 283 -21.27 -22.42 8.37
N ASN A 284 -22.18 -22.76 9.29
CA ASN A 284 -22.24 -24.09 9.89
C ASN A 284 -22.49 -25.17 8.83
N THR A 285 -23.39 -24.94 7.88
CA THR A 285 -23.66 -25.83 6.75
C THR A 285 -22.42 -25.99 5.86
N TYR A 286 -21.77 -24.91 5.50
CA TYR A 286 -20.55 -24.91 4.70
C TYR A 286 -19.41 -25.70 5.34
N LEU A 287 -19.30 -25.64 6.67
CA LEU A 287 -18.23 -26.29 7.46
C LEU A 287 -18.60 -27.68 8.02
N ASP A 288 -19.79 -28.22 7.69
CA ASP A 288 -20.33 -29.47 8.29
C ASP A 288 -20.35 -29.42 9.83
N ARG A 289 -20.69 -28.28 10.41
CA ARG A 289 -20.76 -28.14 11.87
C ARG A 289 -22.19 -28.23 12.37
N ILE A 290 -22.39 -29.02 13.45
CA ILE A 290 -23.63 -29.00 14.23
C ILE A 290 -23.32 -28.21 15.48
N LYS A 291 -23.42 -26.88 15.41
CA LYS A 291 -23.11 -25.96 16.50
C LYS A 291 -24.23 -24.92 16.62
N PRO A 292 -24.69 -24.57 17.84
CA PRO A 292 -25.57 -23.43 18.02
C PRO A 292 -24.92 -22.17 17.47
N VAL A 293 -25.73 -21.29 16.93
CA VAL A 293 -25.22 -19.97 16.49
C VAL A 293 -24.88 -19.14 17.72
N ASP A 294 -23.71 -18.53 17.74
CA ASP A 294 -23.28 -17.67 18.83
C ASP A 294 -24.01 -16.31 18.73
N THR A 295 -24.72 -15.95 19.79
CA THR A 295 -25.48 -14.70 19.83
C THR A 295 -24.61 -13.47 20.11
N LEU A 296 -23.35 -13.66 20.49
CA LEU A 296 -22.40 -12.58 20.77
C LEU A 296 -22.20 -11.65 19.56
N PHE A 297 -22.28 -12.20 18.34
CA PHE A 297 -22.05 -11.49 17.10
C PHE A 297 -23.31 -11.04 16.36
N ASN A 298 -24.48 -11.09 17.01
CA ASN A 298 -25.76 -10.77 16.36
C ASN A 298 -25.85 -9.37 15.74
N THR A 299 -25.06 -8.44 16.22
CA THR A 299 -25.03 -7.06 15.71
C THR A 299 -23.94 -6.80 14.67
N ILE A 300 -23.19 -7.84 14.30
CA ILE A 300 -22.13 -7.69 13.27
C ILE A 300 -22.79 -7.73 11.89
N GLU A 301 -22.42 -6.76 11.05
CA GLU A 301 -22.89 -6.59 9.67
C GLU A 301 -21.76 -6.77 8.63
N GLU A 302 -20.51 -6.61 9.07
CA GLU A 302 -19.35 -6.69 8.16
C GLU A 302 -18.16 -7.33 8.86
N ILE A 303 -17.47 -8.20 8.13
CA ILE A 303 -16.17 -8.74 8.47
C ILE A 303 -15.18 -8.24 7.43
N GLY A 304 -14.23 -7.39 7.83
CA GLY A 304 -13.18 -6.85 6.97
C GLY A 304 -11.83 -7.48 7.27
N VAL A 305 -11.04 -7.78 6.24
CA VAL A 305 -9.64 -8.20 6.38
C VAL A 305 -8.77 -7.19 5.65
N MET A 306 -7.83 -6.60 6.36
CA MET A 306 -6.87 -5.61 5.86
C MET A 306 -5.48 -6.25 5.76
N TYR A 307 -4.77 -6.00 4.68
CA TYR A 307 -3.41 -6.51 4.44
C TYR A 307 -2.43 -5.34 4.40
N LEU A 308 -1.47 -5.32 5.32
CA LEU A 308 -0.55 -4.21 5.60
C LEU A 308 0.88 -4.76 5.74
N ASN A 309 1.76 -4.57 4.75
CA ASN A 309 3.19 -4.92 4.84
C ASN A 309 3.49 -6.25 5.56
N ASN A 310 2.87 -7.34 5.12
CA ASN A 310 2.93 -8.68 5.72
C ASN A 310 2.18 -8.85 7.06
N GLN A 311 1.47 -7.84 7.53
CA GLN A 311 0.59 -7.92 8.69
C GLN A 311 -0.88 -7.97 8.25
N LYS A 312 -1.74 -8.48 9.16
CA LYS A 312 -3.18 -8.51 8.96
C LYS A 312 -3.90 -7.84 10.11
N ALA A 313 -4.96 -7.13 9.78
CA ALA A 313 -5.96 -6.71 10.75
C ALA A 313 -7.35 -7.16 10.31
N VAL A 314 -8.23 -7.37 11.27
CA VAL A 314 -9.63 -7.78 11.03
C VAL A 314 -10.57 -6.75 11.62
N LEU A 315 -11.50 -6.26 10.82
CA LEU A 315 -12.58 -5.38 11.21
C LEU A 315 -13.85 -6.20 11.45
N LEU A 316 -14.56 -5.95 12.54
CA LEU A 316 -15.96 -6.32 12.72
C LEU A 316 -16.78 -5.05 12.86
N SER A 317 -17.51 -4.67 11.81
CA SER A 317 -18.43 -3.54 11.87
C SER A 317 -19.79 -3.98 12.40
N SER A 318 -20.37 -3.18 13.27
CA SER A 318 -21.58 -3.51 14.02
C SER A 318 -22.56 -2.34 14.01
N TYR A 319 -23.86 -2.62 14.13
CA TYR A 319 -24.87 -1.60 14.44
C TYR A 319 -25.10 -1.43 15.96
N GLY A 320 -24.44 -2.26 16.80
CA GLY A 320 -24.49 -2.16 18.26
C GLY A 320 -23.30 -2.86 18.92
N THR A 321 -22.49 -2.11 19.65
CA THR A 321 -21.20 -2.60 20.18
C THR A 321 -21.30 -3.24 21.56
N GLU A 322 -22.38 -3.01 22.32
CA GLU A 322 -22.46 -3.26 23.75
C GLU A 322 -22.14 -4.72 24.15
N SER A 323 -22.75 -5.70 23.48
CA SER A 323 -22.59 -7.12 23.85
C SER A 323 -21.14 -7.60 23.64
N LEU A 324 -20.56 -7.29 22.49
CA LEU A 324 -19.18 -7.69 22.18
C LEU A 324 -18.17 -6.90 23.02
N TYR A 325 -18.42 -5.60 23.27
CA TYR A 325 -17.59 -4.79 24.15
C TYR A 325 -17.54 -5.36 25.56
N ASN A 326 -18.70 -5.66 26.15
CA ASN A 326 -18.77 -6.22 27.52
C ASN A 326 -18.04 -7.57 27.60
N TYR A 327 -18.13 -8.39 26.56
CA TYR A 327 -17.38 -9.65 26.50
C TYR A 327 -15.87 -9.41 26.47
N MET A 328 -15.41 -8.47 25.61
CA MET A 328 -13.99 -8.13 25.48
C MET A 328 -13.46 -7.52 26.79
N ASP A 329 -14.18 -6.58 27.37
CA ASP A 329 -13.82 -5.90 28.60
C ASP A 329 -13.69 -6.88 29.81
N ALA A 330 -14.59 -7.86 29.88
CA ALA A 330 -14.55 -8.89 30.93
C ALA A 330 -13.41 -9.90 30.77
N ASN A 331 -12.88 -10.08 29.55
CA ASN A 331 -11.85 -11.09 29.23
C ASN A 331 -10.48 -10.51 28.93
N LYS A 332 -10.31 -9.18 28.79
CA LYS A 332 -9.03 -8.56 28.51
C LYS A 332 -8.00 -8.82 29.60
N THR A 333 -6.75 -9.00 29.23
CA THR A 333 -5.61 -9.20 30.15
C THR A 333 -4.84 -7.92 30.42
N GLY A 334 -4.97 -6.93 29.57
CA GLY A 334 -4.32 -5.61 29.66
C GLY A 334 -5.07 -4.57 28.87
N THR A 335 -4.75 -3.31 29.17
CA THR A 335 -5.31 -2.14 28.49
C THR A 335 -4.24 -1.06 28.36
N GLU A 336 -4.17 -0.43 27.20
CA GLU A 336 -3.33 0.74 26.91
C GLU A 336 -4.17 1.77 26.18
N THR A 337 -3.81 3.05 26.29
CA THR A 337 -4.47 4.12 25.52
C THR A 337 -3.50 4.71 24.50
N TYR A 338 -3.92 4.75 23.25
CA TYR A 338 -3.16 5.34 22.16
C TYR A 338 -4.00 6.38 21.41
N GLN A 339 -3.52 7.62 21.35
CA GLN A 339 -4.24 8.76 20.75
C GLN A 339 -5.72 8.86 21.19
N GLY A 340 -5.99 8.57 22.48
CA GLY A 340 -7.34 8.58 23.05
C GLY A 340 -8.22 7.39 22.66
N SER A 341 -7.69 6.37 22.01
CA SER A 341 -8.37 5.09 21.74
C SER A 341 -7.81 4.01 22.65
N GLU A 342 -8.70 3.21 23.24
CA GLU A 342 -8.31 2.07 24.09
C GLU A 342 -7.83 0.91 23.20
N ILE A 343 -6.68 0.31 23.53
CA ILE A 343 -6.17 -0.95 22.98
C ILE A 343 -6.24 -2.00 24.07
N MET A 344 -7.04 -3.04 23.86
CA MET A 344 -7.24 -4.16 24.78
C MET A 344 -6.37 -5.34 24.34
N GLU A 345 -5.65 -5.95 25.26
CA GLU A 345 -4.93 -7.22 25.04
C GLU A 345 -5.86 -8.40 25.36
N LEU A 346 -5.86 -9.41 24.49
CA LEU A 346 -6.78 -10.54 24.53
C LEU A 346 -6.07 -11.87 24.77
N PRO A 347 -6.60 -12.73 25.68
CA PRO A 347 -5.98 -14.04 25.96
C PRO A 347 -6.25 -15.08 24.88
N ASP A 348 -7.43 -15.04 24.22
CA ASP A 348 -7.79 -16.00 23.16
C ASP A 348 -7.35 -15.49 21.79
N LYS A 349 -6.15 -15.90 21.42
CA LYS A 349 -5.53 -15.53 20.13
C LYS A 349 -6.27 -16.05 18.91
N LYS A 350 -7.12 -17.07 19.06
CA LYS A 350 -7.86 -17.67 17.94
C LYS A 350 -9.35 -17.29 17.93
N PHE A 351 -9.76 -16.39 18.78
CA PHE A 351 -11.15 -15.97 18.93
C PHE A 351 -11.78 -15.60 17.58
N ILE A 352 -11.18 -14.69 16.83
CA ILE A 352 -11.71 -14.21 15.56
C ILE A 352 -11.57 -15.27 14.45
N GLU A 353 -10.43 -15.95 14.35
CA GLU A 353 -10.23 -17.01 13.35
C GLU A 353 -11.23 -18.16 13.53
N THR A 354 -11.45 -18.60 14.76
CA THR A 354 -12.38 -19.69 15.07
C THR A 354 -13.84 -19.31 14.78
N SER A 355 -14.21 -18.07 15.06
CA SER A 355 -15.57 -17.56 14.87
C SER A 355 -15.93 -17.34 13.42
N PHE A 356 -14.98 -16.86 12.59
CA PHE A 356 -15.24 -16.42 11.23
C PHE A 356 -14.52 -17.21 10.13
N THR A 357 -13.97 -18.39 10.43
CA THR A 357 -13.52 -19.30 9.36
C THR A 357 -14.72 -19.70 8.46
N PRO A 358 -14.61 -19.75 7.12
CA PRO A 358 -13.41 -19.66 6.30
C PRO A 358 -12.99 -18.24 5.88
N LEU A 359 -13.71 -17.19 6.30
CA LEU A 359 -13.46 -15.79 5.89
C LEU A 359 -12.16 -15.25 6.47
N VAL A 360 -11.89 -15.57 7.73
CA VAL A 360 -10.64 -15.20 8.43
C VAL A 360 -9.82 -16.46 8.64
N ARG A 361 -8.55 -16.45 8.18
CA ARG A 361 -7.60 -17.58 8.29
C ARG A 361 -6.20 -17.07 8.58
N ASP A 362 -5.39 -17.90 9.25
CA ASP A 362 -4.00 -17.59 9.61
C ASP A 362 -3.91 -16.23 10.34
N PHE A 363 -4.74 -16.05 11.38
CA PHE A 363 -4.86 -14.80 12.10
C PHE A 363 -4.88 -15.03 13.61
N ALA A 364 -4.09 -14.21 14.33
CA ALA A 364 -4.11 -14.18 15.79
C ALA A 364 -4.67 -12.82 16.27
N SER A 365 -5.77 -12.85 17.03
CA SER A 365 -6.44 -11.70 17.61
C SER A 365 -5.85 -11.35 18.97
N ASN A 366 -4.57 -10.89 19.01
CA ASN A 366 -3.88 -10.57 20.25
C ASN A 366 -4.38 -9.26 20.87
N TYR A 367 -4.70 -8.29 20.04
CA TYR A 367 -5.11 -6.95 20.45
C TYR A 367 -6.38 -6.52 19.74
N CYS A 368 -7.17 -5.65 20.41
CA CYS A 368 -8.40 -5.08 19.86
C CYS A 368 -8.53 -3.62 20.26
N THR A 369 -9.04 -2.80 19.34
CA THR A 369 -9.50 -1.43 19.61
C THR A 369 -10.88 -1.22 19.02
N ILE A 370 -11.59 -0.19 19.49
CA ILE A 370 -12.92 0.17 18.99
C ILE A 370 -12.82 1.57 18.39
N LEU A 371 -13.19 1.66 17.12
CA LEU A 371 -13.30 2.91 16.39
C LEU A 371 -14.75 3.06 15.92
N GLU A 372 -15.45 4.07 16.41
CA GLU A 372 -16.91 4.22 16.26
C GLU A 372 -17.66 2.94 16.67
N ASN A 373 -18.37 2.33 15.73
CA ASN A 373 -19.13 1.09 15.94
C ASN A 373 -18.40 -0.14 15.37
N SER A 374 -17.09 -0.08 15.25
CA SER A 374 -16.28 -1.15 14.64
C SER A 374 -15.17 -1.61 15.57
N PHE A 375 -15.06 -2.92 15.73
CA PHE A 375 -13.97 -3.57 16.46
C PHE A 375 -12.85 -3.89 15.48
N VAL A 376 -11.64 -3.45 15.77
CA VAL A 376 -10.46 -3.72 14.95
C VAL A 376 -9.50 -4.60 15.74
N TYR A 377 -9.16 -5.75 15.19
CA TYR A 377 -8.25 -6.73 15.78
C TYR A 377 -6.94 -6.78 15.00
N ALA A 378 -5.81 -6.97 15.70
CA ALA A 378 -4.51 -7.19 15.09
C ALA A 378 -3.66 -8.18 15.89
N GLN A 379 -2.58 -8.66 15.25
CA GLN A 379 -1.62 -9.56 15.85
C GLN A 379 -0.62 -8.83 16.75
N ASP A 380 -0.34 -7.57 16.46
CA ASP A 380 0.58 -6.70 17.17
C ASP A 380 -0.04 -5.32 17.41
N LYS A 381 0.50 -4.58 18.38
CA LYS A 381 0.02 -3.25 18.77
C LYS A 381 0.29 -2.21 17.67
N GLU A 382 1.46 -2.29 17.06
CA GLU A 382 1.94 -1.34 16.05
C GLU A 382 0.98 -1.27 14.85
N THR A 383 0.43 -2.41 14.46
CA THR A 383 -0.61 -2.48 13.43
C THR A 383 -1.87 -1.72 13.85
N LEU A 384 -2.34 -1.88 15.09
CA LEU A 384 -3.49 -1.11 15.61
C LEU A 384 -3.18 0.38 15.70
N GLN A 385 -2.01 0.75 16.20
CA GLN A 385 -1.58 2.15 16.30
C GLN A 385 -1.55 2.82 14.92
N THR A 386 -1.03 2.11 13.90
CA THR A 386 -1.07 2.56 12.51
C THR A 386 -2.50 2.78 12.01
N ILE A 387 -3.41 1.85 12.28
CA ILE A 387 -4.83 1.97 11.89
C ILE A 387 -5.50 3.15 12.61
N ILE A 388 -5.30 3.28 13.92
CA ILE A 388 -5.84 4.40 14.73
C ILE A 388 -5.33 5.74 14.18
N SER A 389 -4.03 5.87 13.92
CA SER A 389 -3.42 7.09 13.40
C SER A 389 -3.97 7.47 12.03
N ASN A 390 -4.08 6.50 11.10
CA ASN A 390 -4.67 6.72 9.78
C ASN A 390 -6.15 7.12 9.87
N TYR A 391 -6.93 6.43 10.71
CA TYR A 391 -8.33 6.76 10.96
C TYR A 391 -8.50 8.19 11.49
N LYS A 392 -7.72 8.57 12.52
CA LYS A 392 -7.75 9.92 13.13
C LYS A 392 -7.32 11.04 12.18
N SER A 393 -6.38 10.75 11.28
CA SER A 393 -5.93 11.70 10.25
C SER A 393 -6.79 11.67 8.98
N THR A 394 -7.91 10.91 8.95
CA THR A 394 -8.77 10.71 7.77
C THR A 394 -8.05 10.16 6.53
N SER A 395 -6.89 9.52 6.73
CA SER A 395 -6.06 8.91 5.69
C SER A 395 -6.46 7.46 5.47
N SER A 396 -7.60 7.22 4.84
CA SER A 396 -8.14 5.89 4.66
C SER A 396 -7.94 5.34 3.23
N PHE A 397 -7.95 4.01 3.10
CA PHE A 397 -7.91 3.31 1.81
C PHE A 397 -9.06 3.71 0.88
N ALA A 398 -10.20 4.18 1.43
CA ALA A 398 -11.30 4.72 0.65
C ALA A 398 -10.88 5.91 -0.24
N ASN A 399 -9.83 6.64 0.15
CA ASN A 399 -9.24 7.76 -0.59
C ASN A 399 -8.05 7.33 -1.48
N ALA A 400 -7.60 6.07 -1.39
CA ALA A 400 -6.49 5.59 -2.19
C ALA A 400 -6.85 5.53 -3.68
N PRO A 401 -5.93 5.93 -4.60
CA PRO A 401 -6.16 5.83 -6.04
C PRO A 401 -6.52 4.42 -6.51
N VAL A 402 -5.92 3.41 -5.90
CA VAL A 402 -6.25 1.99 -6.11
C VAL A 402 -7.73 1.72 -5.86
N TYR A 403 -8.27 2.17 -4.71
CA TYR A 403 -9.66 1.94 -4.36
C TYR A 403 -10.63 2.77 -5.20
N THR A 404 -10.36 4.06 -5.38
CA THR A 404 -11.25 4.96 -6.13
C THR A 404 -11.37 4.55 -7.60
N THR A 405 -10.27 4.10 -8.21
CA THR A 405 -10.26 3.54 -9.57
C THR A 405 -11.08 2.25 -9.66
N ALA A 406 -10.89 1.33 -8.71
CA ALA A 406 -11.60 0.05 -8.68
C ALA A 406 -13.11 0.23 -8.41
N LYS A 407 -13.49 1.12 -7.49
CA LYS A 407 -14.87 1.27 -7.03
C LYS A 407 -15.79 1.93 -8.06
N ALA A 408 -15.27 2.81 -8.91
CA ALA A 408 -16.06 3.60 -9.85
C ALA A 408 -17.05 2.77 -10.72
N PRO A 409 -16.63 1.62 -11.32
CA PRO A 409 -17.54 0.79 -12.12
C PRO A 409 -18.32 -0.28 -11.32
N LEU A 410 -18.07 -0.44 -10.00
CA LEU A 410 -18.69 -1.48 -9.17
C LEU A 410 -19.95 -0.99 -8.47
N ALA A 411 -20.82 -1.92 -8.06
CA ALA A 411 -22.01 -1.63 -7.27
C ALA A 411 -21.64 -0.99 -5.92
N SER A 412 -22.53 -0.14 -5.38
CA SER A 412 -22.35 0.55 -4.10
C SER A 412 -22.29 -0.42 -2.93
N GLU A 413 -23.09 -1.48 -2.98
CA GLU A 413 -23.21 -2.52 -1.96
C GLU A 413 -22.70 -3.85 -2.49
N SER A 414 -22.14 -4.68 -1.64
CA SER A 414 -21.64 -6.00 -2.05
C SER A 414 -21.52 -6.95 -0.86
N SER A 415 -21.88 -8.21 -1.06
CA SER A 415 -21.66 -9.28 -0.07
C SER A 415 -20.17 -9.60 0.09
N VAL A 416 -19.39 -9.48 -0.99
CA VAL A 416 -17.92 -9.60 -0.95
C VAL A 416 -17.31 -8.52 -1.83
N LEU A 417 -16.36 -7.78 -1.29
CA LEU A 417 -15.54 -6.83 -2.03
C LEU A 417 -14.06 -7.12 -1.76
N PHE A 418 -13.32 -7.37 -2.80
CA PHE A 418 -11.86 -7.44 -2.79
C PHE A 418 -11.30 -6.29 -3.60
N VAL A 419 -10.33 -5.56 -3.07
CA VAL A 419 -9.55 -4.56 -3.80
C VAL A 419 -8.09 -4.68 -3.40
N SER A 420 -7.18 -4.63 -4.37
CA SER A 420 -5.75 -4.80 -4.16
C SER A 420 -4.94 -3.94 -5.12
N ASP A 421 -3.76 -3.53 -4.68
CA ASP A 421 -2.66 -3.09 -5.55
C ASP A 421 -1.84 -4.30 -6.06
N ALA A 422 -0.75 -4.04 -6.79
CA ALA A 422 0.13 -5.09 -7.30
C ALA A 422 0.82 -5.87 -6.18
N SER A 423 1.24 -5.20 -5.09
CA SER A 423 1.92 -5.84 -3.96
C SER A 423 1.01 -6.82 -3.22
N GLY A 424 -0.28 -6.47 -3.07
CA GLY A 424 -1.27 -7.37 -2.52
C GLY A 424 -1.53 -8.56 -3.45
N ILE A 425 -1.59 -8.36 -4.76
CA ILE A 425 -1.69 -9.47 -5.74
C ILE A 425 -0.48 -10.40 -5.64
N ASP A 426 0.74 -9.87 -5.51
CA ASP A 426 1.95 -10.67 -5.32
C ASP A 426 1.85 -11.56 -4.06
N TYR A 427 1.35 -11.02 -2.94
CA TYR A 427 1.13 -11.77 -1.70
C TYR A 427 0.17 -12.96 -1.92
N PHE A 428 -0.97 -12.77 -2.59
CA PHE A 428 -1.92 -13.84 -2.86
C PHE A 428 -1.39 -14.82 -3.91
N ALA A 429 -0.71 -14.32 -4.94
CA ALA A 429 -0.12 -15.15 -5.99
C ALA A 429 0.98 -16.05 -5.43
N GLU A 430 1.84 -15.56 -4.56
CA GLU A 430 2.86 -16.37 -3.89
C GLU A 430 2.24 -17.49 -3.04
N LYS A 431 1.13 -17.20 -2.36
CA LYS A 431 0.46 -18.15 -1.47
C LYS A 431 -0.33 -19.22 -2.22
N ASP A 432 -1.06 -18.87 -3.27
CA ASP A 432 -2.10 -19.69 -3.87
C ASP A 432 -1.77 -20.21 -5.29
N LEU A 433 -0.87 -19.56 -6.03
CA LEU A 433 -0.52 -19.95 -7.39
C LEU A 433 0.71 -20.85 -7.48
N ALA A 434 0.83 -21.57 -8.58
CA ALA A 434 2.01 -22.36 -8.89
C ALA A 434 3.26 -21.46 -9.01
N PRO A 435 4.45 -21.90 -8.57
CA PRO A 435 5.64 -21.05 -8.51
C PRO A 435 6.01 -20.38 -9.84
N GLU A 436 5.87 -21.08 -10.95
CA GLU A 436 6.14 -20.55 -12.30
C GLU A 436 5.15 -19.47 -12.71
N VAL A 437 3.89 -19.58 -12.33
CA VAL A 437 2.85 -18.58 -12.56
C VAL A 437 3.13 -17.34 -11.73
N PHE A 438 3.44 -17.51 -10.45
CA PHE A 438 3.84 -16.42 -9.56
C PHE A 438 5.04 -15.64 -10.10
N GLN A 439 6.11 -16.34 -10.52
CA GLN A 439 7.29 -15.68 -11.09
C GLN A 439 6.98 -14.89 -12.38
N SER A 440 6.03 -15.37 -13.17
CA SER A 440 5.60 -14.68 -14.38
C SER A 440 4.80 -13.42 -14.07
N ILE A 441 3.89 -13.47 -13.08
CA ILE A 441 3.14 -12.30 -12.59
C ILE A 441 4.10 -11.24 -12.05
N LYS A 442 5.05 -11.63 -11.21
CA LYS A 442 6.05 -10.72 -10.64
C LYS A 442 6.90 -10.01 -11.69
N LYS A 443 7.19 -10.67 -12.83
CA LYS A 443 7.93 -10.08 -13.96
C LYS A 443 7.08 -9.13 -14.81
N ALA A 444 5.76 -9.21 -14.70
CA ALA A 444 4.85 -8.44 -15.56
C ALA A 444 4.78 -6.94 -15.23
N ASP A 445 5.36 -6.50 -14.09
CA ASP A 445 5.37 -5.10 -13.63
C ASP A 445 3.94 -4.50 -13.64
N LEU A 446 3.17 -4.88 -12.63
CA LEU A 446 1.76 -4.50 -12.52
C LEU A 446 1.52 -3.30 -11.60
N ASP A 447 2.54 -2.55 -11.19
CA ASP A 447 2.49 -1.48 -10.18
C ASP A 447 1.48 -0.36 -10.50
N GLU A 448 1.21 -0.12 -11.78
CA GLU A 448 0.23 0.87 -12.22
C GLU A 448 -1.21 0.32 -12.29
N HIS A 449 -1.50 -0.88 -11.73
CA HIS A 449 -2.83 -1.50 -11.86
C HIS A 449 -3.51 -1.69 -10.50
N SER A 450 -4.82 -1.51 -10.53
CA SER A 450 -5.75 -1.82 -9.46
C SER A 450 -6.52 -3.09 -9.84
N PHE A 451 -6.69 -3.98 -8.88
CA PHE A 451 -7.38 -5.26 -9.02
C PHE A 451 -8.60 -5.27 -8.10
N ALA A 452 -9.74 -5.64 -8.63
CA ALA A 452 -10.95 -5.78 -7.82
C ALA A 452 -11.77 -7.00 -8.21
N SER A 453 -12.46 -7.54 -7.21
CA SER A 453 -13.50 -8.56 -7.39
C SER A 453 -14.67 -8.24 -6.47
N GLN A 454 -15.88 -8.35 -6.98
CA GLN A 454 -17.10 -8.07 -6.24
C GLN A 454 -18.14 -9.19 -6.44
N LEU A 455 -18.74 -9.63 -5.33
CA LEU A 455 -19.93 -10.48 -5.35
C LEU A 455 -21.08 -9.71 -4.70
N VAL A 456 -22.23 -9.70 -5.39
CA VAL A 456 -23.49 -9.17 -4.89
C VAL A 456 -24.47 -10.33 -4.85
N ALA A 457 -24.69 -10.91 -3.67
CA ALA A 457 -25.59 -12.03 -3.52
C ALA A 457 -27.03 -11.62 -3.81
N ASP A 458 -27.74 -12.47 -4.57
CA ASP A 458 -29.17 -12.47 -4.79
C ASP A 458 -29.71 -13.88 -4.43
N HIS A 459 -31.00 -14.09 -4.46
CA HIS A 459 -31.64 -15.29 -3.91
C HIS A 459 -30.94 -16.62 -4.26
N ASP A 460 -30.84 -16.93 -5.57
CA ASP A 460 -30.30 -18.23 -6.06
C ASP A 460 -28.99 -18.07 -6.86
N PHE A 461 -28.45 -16.86 -6.97
CA PHE A 461 -27.23 -16.55 -7.69
C PHE A 461 -26.53 -15.35 -7.08
N ALA A 462 -25.34 -15.05 -7.54
CA ALA A 462 -24.65 -13.80 -7.23
C ALA A 462 -24.22 -13.10 -8.51
N HIS A 463 -24.36 -11.77 -8.56
CA HIS A 463 -23.64 -11.00 -9.56
C HIS A 463 -22.15 -11.05 -9.23
N PHE A 464 -21.34 -11.33 -10.24
CA PHE A 464 -19.91 -11.48 -10.08
C PHE A 464 -19.16 -10.57 -11.04
N ASN A 465 -18.30 -9.72 -10.49
CA ASN A 465 -17.47 -8.79 -11.24
C ASN A 465 -16.00 -9.05 -10.92
N ILE A 466 -15.17 -9.05 -11.95
CA ILE A 466 -13.69 -9.04 -11.86
C ILE A 466 -13.22 -7.85 -12.69
N LEU A 467 -12.33 -7.06 -12.12
CA LEU A 467 -11.85 -5.82 -12.73
C LEU A 467 -10.34 -5.69 -12.56
N VAL A 468 -9.66 -5.37 -13.64
CA VAL A 468 -8.28 -4.89 -13.63
C VAL A 468 -8.27 -3.55 -14.34
N SER A 469 -7.83 -2.50 -13.66
CA SER A 469 -7.84 -1.15 -14.20
C SER A 469 -6.48 -0.49 -14.03
N LYS A 470 -6.01 0.24 -15.03
CA LYS A 470 -4.86 1.11 -14.87
C LYS A 470 -5.23 2.26 -13.93
N ILE A 471 -4.42 2.47 -12.92
CA ILE A 471 -4.60 3.59 -11.99
C ILE A 471 -4.31 4.87 -12.76
N GLY A 472 -5.32 5.71 -12.92
CA GLY A 472 -5.17 7.02 -13.56
C GLY A 472 -4.16 7.86 -12.79
N LYS A 473 -3.39 8.72 -13.48
CA LYS A 473 -2.62 9.77 -12.80
C LYS A 473 -3.61 10.68 -12.10
N THR A 474 -3.85 10.41 -10.83
CA THR A 474 -4.64 11.29 -9.96
C THR A 474 -3.90 12.61 -9.85
N GLN A 475 -4.64 13.73 -9.85
CA GLN A 475 -4.13 14.98 -9.30
C GLN A 475 -3.49 14.66 -7.95
N GLU A 476 -2.29 15.19 -7.71
CA GLU A 476 -1.56 15.00 -6.45
C GLU A 476 -2.55 15.17 -5.29
N ASN A 477 -2.97 14.08 -4.69
CA ASN A 477 -3.71 14.14 -3.43
C ASN A 477 -2.66 14.54 -2.41
N ASN A 478 -2.68 15.80 -1.99
CA ASN A 478 -1.87 16.30 -0.88
C ASN A 478 -2.31 15.61 0.41
N THR A 479 -1.99 14.33 0.57
CA THR A 479 -2.32 13.55 1.76
C THR A 479 -1.08 13.43 2.65
N VAL A 480 -1.29 13.44 3.98
CA VAL A 480 -0.27 13.13 4.96
C VAL A 480 -0.64 11.82 5.63
N THR A 481 0.18 10.79 5.42
CA THR A 481 -0.15 9.42 5.79
C THR A 481 0.88 8.88 6.78
N PRO A 482 0.47 8.36 7.96
CA PRO A 482 1.37 7.59 8.80
C PRO A 482 1.91 6.37 8.03
N LEU A 483 3.25 6.23 7.95
CA LEU A 483 3.90 5.07 7.34
C LEU A 483 4.04 3.93 8.35
N PHE A 484 4.61 4.23 9.51
CA PHE A 484 4.75 3.31 10.61
C PHE A 484 4.92 4.06 11.93
N THR A 485 4.61 3.36 13.02
CA THR A 485 4.97 3.72 14.39
C THR A 485 5.90 2.64 14.94
N LEU A 486 6.94 3.03 15.67
CA LEU A 486 7.87 2.11 16.31
C LEU A 486 7.95 2.42 17.80
N GLU A 487 7.61 1.44 18.63
CA GLU A 487 7.76 1.49 20.08
C GLU A 487 9.13 0.95 20.49
N LEU A 488 9.79 1.63 21.42
CA LEU A 488 11.08 1.22 22.02
C LEU A 488 10.84 0.75 23.47
N ASP A 489 11.84 0.08 24.03
CA ASP A 489 11.75 -0.50 25.37
C ASP A 489 11.52 0.52 26.49
N THR A 490 11.92 1.78 26.28
CA THR A 490 11.76 2.87 27.24
C THR A 490 11.66 4.23 26.52
N ASP A 491 11.27 5.27 27.27
CA ASP A 491 11.06 6.63 26.77
C ASP A 491 12.25 7.16 25.98
N LEU A 492 11.95 7.94 24.94
CA LEU A 492 12.97 8.62 24.14
C LEU A 492 13.66 9.72 24.96
N ALA A 493 14.98 9.71 24.92
CA ALA A 493 15.83 10.72 25.54
C ALA A 493 16.13 11.92 24.64
N ILE A 494 16.16 11.70 23.32
CA ILE A 494 16.37 12.72 22.29
C ILE A 494 15.28 12.58 21.20
N ASP A 495 15.03 13.66 20.47
CA ASP A 495 14.12 13.66 19.33
C ASP A 495 14.70 12.81 18.19
N PRO A 496 13.87 12.05 17.44
CA PRO A 496 14.35 11.25 16.32
C PRO A 496 14.88 12.15 15.20
N GLN A 497 15.95 11.69 14.54
CA GLN A 497 16.64 12.43 13.49
C GLN A 497 16.92 11.53 12.29
N PHE A 498 16.73 12.05 11.07
CA PHE A 498 17.14 11.37 9.85
C PHE A 498 18.66 11.42 9.63
N VAL A 499 19.21 10.31 9.20
CA VAL A 499 20.62 10.18 8.81
C VAL A 499 20.73 9.47 7.46
N THR A 500 21.71 9.86 6.65
CA THR A 500 21.91 9.30 5.32
C THR A 500 22.60 7.95 5.38
N ASN A 501 22.00 6.93 4.78
CA ASN A 501 22.67 5.68 4.45
C ASN A 501 23.53 5.87 3.20
N HIS A 502 24.84 5.95 3.35
CA HIS A 502 25.77 6.21 2.24
C HIS A 502 25.83 5.10 1.17
N ARG A 503 25.24 3.91 1.43
CA ARG A 503 25.19 2.80 0.45
C ARG A 503 23.99 2.89 -0.50
N THR A 504 22.85 3.31 0.04
CA THR A 504 21.57 3.37 -0.70
C THR A 504 21.14 4.79 -1.04
N ASN A 505 21.77 5.79 -0.43
CA ASN A 505 21.40 7.20 -0.43
C ASN A 505 20.00 7.49 0.18
N LYS A 506 19.33 6.48 0.73
CA LYS A 506 18.08 6.64 1.50
C LYS A 506 18.38 7.15 2.91
N LYS A 507 17.36 7.56 3.65
CA LYS A 507 17.50 7.97 5.05
C LYS A 507 17.14 6.84 5.99
N GLU A 508 17.84 6.79 7.10
CA GLU A 508 17.59 5.94 8.28
C GLU A 508 17.31 6.88 9.46
N ILE A 509 16.81 6.35 10.55
CA ILE A 509 16.47 7.17 11.73
C ILE A 509 17.40 6.79 12.87
N VAL A 510 17.92 7.81 13.56
CA VAL A 510 18.66 7.63 14.81
C VAL A 510 17.89 8.26 15.95
N VAL A 511 17.87 7.56 17.10
CA VAL A 511 17.26 8.01 18.33
C VAL A 511 17.93 7.35 19.52
N GLN A 512 17.92 7.99 20.69
CA GLN A 512 18.40 7.42 21.94
C GLN A 512 17.27 7.38 22.96
N ASP A 513 17.20 6.29 23.71
CA ASP A 513 16.26 6.12 24.83
C ASP A 513 16.83 6.62 26.17
N ARG A 514 16.03 6.60 27.23
CA ARG A 514 16.45 7.02 28.60
C ARG A 514 17.43 6.07 29.25
N ASN A 515 17.55 4.83 28.77
CA ASN A 515 18.57 3.89 29.23
C ASN A 515 19.92 4.11 28.52
N ASN A 516 20.04 5.19 27.75
CA ASN A 516 21.21 5.54 26.92
C ASN A 516 21.51 4.54 25.81
N VAL A 517 20.52 3.79 25.35
CA VAL A 517 20.66 2.93 24.17
C VAL A 517 20.42 3.78 22.92
N LEU A 518 21.40 3.80 22.03
CA LEU A 518 21.29 4.42 20.70
C LEU A 518 20.76 3.39 19.70
N TYR A 519 19.76 3.76 18.94
CA TYR A 519 19.13 2.93 17.90
C TYR A 519 19.42 3.49 16.52
N LEU A 520 19.67 2.62 15.54
CA LEU A 520 19.54 2.92 14.12
C LEU A 520 18.37 2.12 13.55
N ILE A 521 17.46 2.83 12.91
CA ILE A 521 16.20 2.28 12.40
C ILE A 521 16.17 2.47 10.88
N SER A 522 15.75 1.43 10.16
CA SER A 522 15.67 1.43 8.70
C SER A 522 14.48 2.28 8.17
N THR A 523 14.47 2.49 6.86
CA THR A 523 13.40 3.20 6.13
C THR A 523 12.01 2.55 6.30
N ASP A 524 11.96 1.26 6.59
CA ASP A 524 10.74 0.47 6.80
C ASP A 524 10.42 0.21 8.29
N GLY A 525 11.04 0.97 9.20
CA GLY A 525 10.73 0.95 10.63
C GLY A 525 11.35 -0.20 11.43
N LYS A 526 12.35 -0.92 10.88
CA LYS A 526 13.03 -2.02 11.61
C LYS A 526 14.29 -1.52 12.31
N VAL A 527 14.51 -1.95 13.54
CA VAL A 527 15.74 -1.70 14.26
C VAL A 527 16.88 -2.48 13.60
N LEU A 528 17.88 -1.76 13.05
CA LEU A 528 19.04 -2.35 12.39
C LEU A 528 20.10 -2.78 13.40
N TRP A 529 20.33 -1.95 14.40
CA TRP A 529 21.20 -2.25 15.53
C TRP A 529 20.89 -1.32 16.72
N THR A 530 21.36 -1.73 17.88
CA THR A 530 21.36 -0.94 19.11
C THR A 530 22.78 -0.85 19.68
N LYS A 531 23.08 0.25 20.36
CA LYS A 531 24.36 0.45 21.03
C LYS A 531 24.17 1.07 22.41
N GLN A 532 24.59 0.38 23.46
CA GLN A 532 24.64 0.93 24.80
C GLN A 532 25.72 2.03 24.89
N LEU A 533 25.32 3.23 25.30
CA LEU A 533 26.22 4.35 25.60
C LEU A 533 26.35 4.54 27.12
N GLU A 534 27.42 5.19 27.57
CA GLU A 534 27.66 5.50 28.98
C GLU A 534 26.84 6.74 29.43
N GLY A 535 26.41 7.60 28.50
CA GLY A 535 25.68 8.82 28.80
C GLY A 535 24.69 9.25 27.75
N ARG A 536 23.84 10.23 28.11
CA ARG A 536 22.89 10.84 27.21
C ARG A 536 23.56 11.68 26.15
N ILE A 537 23.18 11.49 24.89
CA ILE A 537 23.63 12.30 23.75
C ILE A 537 23.15 13.74 23.90
N GLN A 538 24.04 14.69 23.61
CA GLN A 538 23.72 16.10 23.46
C GLN A 538 23.40 16.38 21.97
N PRO A 539 22.10 16.50 21.59
CA PRO A 539 21.74 16.61 20.18
C PRO A 539 22.18 17.97 19.56
N PRO A 540 22.30 18.03 18.23
CA PRO A 540 22.01 16.99 17.24
C PRO A 540 23.20 16.06 17.01
N ILE A 541 22.91 14.83 16.51
CA ILE A 541 23.93 13.91 15.98
C ILE A 541 24.40 14.42 14.62
N GLN A 542 25.73 14.51 14.42
CA GLN A 542 26.31 15.02 13.18
C GLN A 542 26.78 13.85 12.29
N GLN A 543 26.55 13.94 10.96
CA GLN A 543 27.15 12.99 10.05
C GLN A 543 28.46 13.51 9.46
N VAL A 544 29.50 12.69 9.49
CA VAL A 544 30.83 13.04 9.00
C VAL A 544 31.39 11.93 8.11
N ASP A 545 32.30 12.28 7.20
CA ASP A 545 33.11 11.36 6.39
C ASP A 545 34.58 11.61 6.72
N ILE A 546 35.01 11.12 7.90
CA ILE A 546 36.35 11.39 8.41
C ILE A 546 37.47 10.76 7.56
N TYR A 547 37.14 9.70 6.80
CA TYR A 547 38.08 9.01 5.93
C TYR A 547 38.08 9.54 4.49
N LYS A 548 37.18 10.46 4.16
CA LYS A 548 37.01 11.06 2.81
C LYS A 548 36.76 10.03 1.71
N ASN A 549 36.07 8.95 2.03
CA ASN A 549 35.82 7.82 1.14
C ASN A 549 34.30 7.60 0.82
N GLY A 550 33.46 8.57 1.21
CA GLY A 550 32.02 8.54 1.01
C GLY A 550 31.25 7.74 2.08
N ARG A 551 31.95 7.04 2.99
CA ARG A 551 31.32 6.32 4.11
C ARG A 551 31.06 7.28 5.26
N LEU A 552 29.78 7.41 5.66
CA LEU A 552 29.36 8.33 6.71
C LEU A 552 29.42 7.66 8.08
N GLN A 553 29.84 8.44 9.08
CA GLN A 553 29.86 8.09 10.50
C GLN A 553 28.96 9.07 11.27
N LEU A 554 28.51 8.66 12.45
CA LEU A 554 27.73 9.47 13.40
C LEU A 554 28.68 10.03 14.47
N ALA A 555 28.76 11.36 14.58
CA ALA A 555 29.61 12.05 15.54
C ALA A 555 28.70 12.83 16.53
N PHE A 556 28.97 12.69 17.82
CA PHE A 556 28.20 13.35 18.88
C PHE A 556 28.99 13.47 20.19
N CYS A 557 28.56 14.35 21.05
CA CYS A 557 28.95 14.34 22.46
C CYS A 557 27.85 13.72 23.31
N THR A 558 28.24 12.94 24.31
CA THR A 558 27.39 12.69 25.47
C THR A 558 27.60 13.76 26.53
N ASN A 559 27.11 13.56 27.75
CA ASN A 559 27.39 14.48 28.84
C ASN A 559 28.89 14.61 29.16
N ASP A 560 29.66 13.56 28.89
CA ASP A 560 31.07 13.42 29.33
C ASP A 560 32.03 12.82 28.27
N GLN A 561 31.54 12.41 27.12
CA GLN A 561 32.36 11.80 26.07
C GLN A 561 32.13 12.47 24.70
N PHE A 562 33.16 12.55 23.89
CA PHE A 562 33.06 12.75 22.44
C PHE A 562 33.28 11.43 21.72
N MET A 563 32.33 11.05 20.91
CA MET A 563 32.32 9.76 20.22
C MET A 563 32.06 9.91 18.72
N ILE A 564 32.64 9.00 17.94
CA ILE A 564 32.20 8.74 16.54
C ILE A 564 31.96 7.24 16.43
N VAL A 565 30.78 6.89 15.88
CA VAL A 565 30.40 5.50 15.57
C VAL A 565 30.18 5.33 14.08
N ASP A 566 30.53 4.17 13.55
CA ASP A 566 30.28 3.87 12.14
C ASP A 566 28.82 3.47 11.90
N ARG A 567 28.47 3.19 10.64
CA ARG A 567 27.13 2.79 10.27
C ARG A 567 26.68 1.45 10.89
N ASN A 568 27.59 0.62 11.36
CA ASN A 568 27.26 -0.65 12.01
C ASN A 568 27.16 -0.51 13.54
N GLY A 569 27.29 0.70 14.07
CA GLY A 569 27.29 0.98 15.51
C GLY A 569 28.64 0.74 16.21
N GLU A 570 29.71 0.44 15.45
CA GLU A 570 31.05 0.21 16.01
C GLU A 570 31.77 1.53 16.29
N ASP A 571 32.54 1.57 17.39
CA ASP A 571 33.35 2.72 17.71
C ASP A 571 34.40 2.96 16.63
N VAL A 572 34.61 4.22 16.28
CA VAL A 572 35.62 4.64 15.31
C VAL A 572 36.88 5.13 16.06
N PRO A 573 37.94 4.34 16.20
CA PRO A 573 39.15 4.77 16.89
C PRO A 573 39.82 5.94 16.15
N PRO A 574 40.39 6.92 16.91
CA PRO A 574 40.47 7.02 18.38
C PRO A 574 39.40 7.94 18.99
N PHE A 575 38.20 8.02 18.42
CA PHE A 575 37.16 8.97 18.79
C PHE A 575 36.24 8.47 19.93
N LYS A 576 36.73 7.86 20.93
CA LYS A 576 36.09 7.72 22.24
C LYS A 576 36.97 8.47 23.25
N ILE A 577 36.65 9.75 23.49
CA ILE A 577 37.44 10.67 24.30
C ILE A 577 36.62 11.10 25.51
N ASP A 578 37.11 10.79 26.71
CA ASP A 578 36.47 11.14 27.97
C ASP A 578 36.89 12.54 28.44
N PHE A 579 35.94 13.24 29.07
CA PHE A 579 36.14 14.58 29.65
C PHE A 579 35.76 14.54 31.12
N GLU A 580 36.78 14.65 31.97
CA GLU A 580 36.62 14.68 33.41
C GLU A 580 35.70 15.83 33.84
N GLY A 581 34.72 15.56 34.72
CA GLY A 581 33.73 16.51 35.20
C GLY A 581 32.50 16.67 34.33
N GLY A 582 32.45 16.08 33.15
CA GLY A 582 31.25 16.08 32.28
C GLY A 582 30.75 17.48 31.87
N ASN A 583 29.44 17.66 31.74
CA ASN A 583 28.74 18.88 31.32
C ASN A 583 29.22 19.45 29.96
N LEU A 584 29.41 18.55 29.00
CA LEU A 584 29.72 18.96 27.63
C LEU A 584 28.50 19.62 26.97
N ASN A 585 28.74 20.67 26.20
CA ASN A 585 27.77 21.19 25.25
C ASN A 585 27.65 20.24 24.03
N PRO A 586 26.59 20.35 23.23
CA PRO A 586 26.47 19.62 21.97
C PRO A 586 27.67 19.82 21.05
N LEU A 587 28.02 18.78 20.28
CA LEU A 587 29.17 18.81 19.37
C LEU A 587 28.98 19.83 18.25
N ALA A 588 29.96 20.70 18.04
CA ALA A 588 30.08 21.50 16.83
C ALA A 588 31.06 20.88 15.85
N VAL A 589 30.68 20.74 14.58
CA VAL A 589 31.55 20.24 13.52
C VAL A 589 31.70 21.29 12.44
N PHE A 590 32.95 21.73 12.19
CA PHE A 590 33.25 22.73 11.18
C PHE A 590 34.06 22.11 10.04
N ASP A 591 33.58 22.33 8.80
CA ASP A 591 34.32 22.05 7.56
C ASP A 591 34.51 23.36 6.81
N TYR A 592 35.63 24.06 7.05
CA TYR A 592 35.83 25.41 6.55
C TYR A 592 35.84 25.52 5.03
N GLU A 593 36.24 24.49 4.34
CA GLU A 593 36.45 24.51 2.89
C GLU A 593 35.60 23.49 2.13
N GLY A 594 34.72 22.76 2.84
CA GLY A 594 33.91 21.69 2.24
C GLY A 594 34.73 20.48 1.77
N LYS A 595 35.97 20.30 2.32
CA LYS A 595 36.88 19.24 1.92
C LYS A 595 36.93 18.06 2.89
N LYS A 596 36.00 18.04 3.85
CA LYS A 596 35.93 17.01 4.90
C LYS A 596 37.18 17.04 5.82
N ASP A 597 37.80 18.19 5.94
CA ASP A 597 38.87 18.49 6.93
C ASP A 597 38.24 19.06 8.20
N TYR A 598 37.54 18.18 8.90
CA TYR A 598 36.69 18.56 10.03
C TYR A 598 37.48 19.15 11.19
N ARG A 599 36.84 20.07 11.92
CA ARG A 599 37.22 20.55 13.24
C ARG A 599 36.06 20.22 14.17
N PHE A 600 36.31 19.29 15.05
CA PHE A 600 35.40 18.88 16.11
C PHE A 600 35.65 19.82 17.29
N VAL A 601 34.67 20.66 17.61
CA VAL A 601 34.79 21.65 18.69
C VAL A 601 33.88 21.21 19.83
N ILE A 602 34.55 20.85 20.94
CA ILE A 602 33.94 20.43 22.20
C ILE A 602 34.11 21.56 23.21
N THR A 603 33.07 21.91 23.92
CA THR A 603 33.12 22.95 24.94
C THR A 603 32.66 22.41 26.30
N GLN A 604 33.41 22.75 27.37
CA GLN A 604 33.13 22.34 28.73
C GLN A 604 33.30 23.54 29.67
N GLY A 605 32.21 24.11 30.15
CA GLY A 605 32.30 25.33 30.93
C GLY A 605 33.00 26.44 30.12
N ARG A 606 34.19 26.89 30.60
CA ARG A 606 35.04 27.90 29.92
C ARG A 606 35.98 27.29 28.89
N LYS A 607 36.27 25.97 28.92
CA LYS A 607 37.26 25.28 28.08
C LYS A 607 36.76 25.03 26.68
N VAL A 608 37.65 25.17 25.69
CA VAL A 608 37.39 24.87 24.27
C VAL A 608 38.44 23.90 23.75
N PHE A 609 38.01 22.74 23.32
CA PHE A 609 38.83 21.71 22.70
C PHE A 609 38.52 21.63 21.21
N MET A 610 39.53 21.73 20.37
CA MET A 610 39.37 21.59 18.92
C MET A 610 40.21 20.42 18.42
N TYR A 611 39.54 19.39 17.90
CA TYR A 611 40.19 18.19 17.35
C TYR A 611 40.11 18.16 15.83
N ASN A 612 41.07 17.50 15.20
CA ASN A 612 41.07 17.21 13.76
C ASN A 612 40.55 15.78 13.46
N ASN A 613 40.57 15.37 12.17
CA ASN A 613 40.15 14.01 11.73
C ASN A 613 40.97 12.85 12.32
N GLN A 614 42.07 13.10 13.04
CA GLN A 614 42.91 12.10 13.72
C GLN A 614 42.76 12.17 15.25
N ALA A 615 41.69 12.83 15.73
CA ALA A 615 41.48 13.10 17.17
C ALA A 615 42.66 13.80 17.87
N LYS A 616 43.46 14.59 17.13
CA LYS A 616 44.56 15.40 17.70
C LYS A 616 44.07 16.84 17.89
N ILE A 617 44.48 17.44 19.01
CA ILE A 617 44.25 18.88 19.25
C ILE A 617 44.86 19.69 18.11
N VAL A 618 44.11 20.63 17.60
CA VAL A 618 44.55 21.52 16.50
C VAL A 618 45.52 22.55 17.02
N GLY A 619 46.80 22.41 16.64
CA GLY A 619 47.85 23.36 16.99
C GLY A 619 47.56 24.76 16.40
N GLY A 620 47.87 25.81 17.18
CA GLY A 620 47.71 27.21 16.77
C GLY A 620 46.30 27.80 16.94
N PHE A 621 45.31 27.03 17.39
CA PHE A 621 44.03 27.58 17.83
C PHE A 621 44.19 28.25 19.18
N LYS A 622 43.87 29.56 19.24
CA LYS A 622 44.22 30.43 20.39
C LYS A 622 43.13 30.53 21.46
N PHE A 623 41.86 30.25 21.09
CA PHE A 623 40.74 30.42 22.02
C PHE A 623 40.44 29.07 22.71
N THR A 624 41.36 28.64 23.57
CA THR A 624 41.24 27.39 24.34
C THR A 624 40.54 27.55 25.67
N GLU A 625 40.37 28.81 26.14
CA GLU A 625 39.61 29.14 27.34
C GLU A 625 38.85 30.45 27.13
N ALA A 626 37.59 30.47 27.45
CA ALA A 626 36.73 31.67 27.43
C ALA A 626 36.82 32.41 28.78
N PRO A 627 36.54 33.75 28.82
CA PRO A 627 36.45 34.51 30.06
C PRO A 627 35.32 34.06 30.98
N SER A 628 34.26 33.48 30.45
CA SER A 628 33.06 33.03 31.17
C SER A 628 32.56 31.72 30.51
N ASN A 629 31.61 30.99 31.13
CA ASN A 629 31.08 29.76 30.59
C ASN A 629 30.47 29.97 29.20
N ILE A 630 30.61 29.00 28.35
CA ILE A 630 30.11 28.99 26.98
C ILE A 630 28.68 28.43 26.99
N LEU A 631 27.78 29.17 26.39
CA LEU A 631 26.35 28.82 26.29
C LEU A 631 26.03 28.17 24.96
N GLY A 632 25.57 26.92 25.00
CA GLY A 632 25.11 26.17 23.83
C GLY A 632 26.25 25.80 22.84
N VAL A 633 25.85 25.58 21.60
CA VAL A 633 26.75 25.09 20.53
C VAL A 633 27.49 26.24 19.86
N PRO A 634 28.82 26.23 19.78
CA PRO A 634 29.55 27.17 18.94
C PRO A 634 29.14 27.06 17.47
N GLN A 635 28.98 28.22 16.82
CA GLN A 635 28.56 28.26 15.42
C GLN A 635 29.69 28.65 14.48
N HIS A 636 29.73 28.08 13.30
CA HIS A 636 30.60 28.48 12.20
C HIS A 636 29.79 29.09 11.06
N PHE A 637 30.15 30.30 10.66
CA PHE A 637 29.55 30.94 9.49
C PHE A 637 30.64 31.32 8.48
N ARG A 638 30.29 31.23 7.21
CA ARG A 638 31.17 31.70 6.13
C ARG A 638 30.46 32.81 5.37
N VAL A 639 31.10 33.98 5.34
CA VAL A 639 30.59 35.16 4.63
C VAL A 639 31.68 35.67 3.69
N ALA A 640 31.43 35.73 2.40
CA ALA A 640 32.37 36.23 1.37
C ALA A 640 33.82 35.68 1.55
N ASN A 641 34.01 34.40 1.60
CA ASN A 641 35.32 33.74 1.79
C ASN A 641 36.03 33.94 3.14
N LYS A 642 35.34 34.45 4.15
CA LYS A 642 35.87 34.60 5.51
C LYS A 642 35.08 33.74 6.47
N ASP A 643 35.80 33.07 7.38
CA ASP A 643 35.22 32.23 8.39
C ASP A 643 35.03 32.98 9.69
N TYR A 644 33.91 32.75 10.36
CA TYR A 644 33.53 33.37 11.63
C TYR A 644 33.12 32.30 12.60
N LEU A 645 33.82 32.16 13.72
CA LEU A 645 33.45 31.27 14.82
C LEU A 645 32.74 32.11 15.87
N VAL A 646 31.52 31.73 16.25
CA VAL A 646 30.67 32.51 17.13
C VAL A 646 30.36 31.74 18.41
N PHE A 647 30.62 32.39 19.56
CA PHE A 647 30.38 31.83 20.88
C PHE A 647 29.51 32.80 21.69
N LYS A 648 28.46 32.28 22.32
CA LYS A 648 27.70 33.03 23.37
C LYS A 648 28.32 32.72 24.71
N LEU A 649 28.54 33.73 25.56
CA LEU A 649 29.10 33.56 26.88
C LEU A 649 28.12 33.97 27.97
N GLU A 650 28.16 33.32 29.11
CA GLU A 650 27.29 33.54 30.26
C GLU A 650 27.37 34.98 30.81
N ASP A 651 28.51 35.65 30.63
CA ASP A 651 28.70 37.06 30.99
C ASP A 651 28.06 38.03 29.96
N ASN A 652 27.16 37.55 29.09
CA ASN A 652 26.45 38.28 28.05
C ASN A 652 27.34 38.77 26.89
N THR A 653 28.56 38.25 26.75
CA THR A 653 29.48 38.57 25.64
C THR A 653 29.22 37.68 24.44
N LEU A 654 29.09 38.29 23.24
CA LEU A 654 29.15 37.57 21.97
C LEU A 654 30.58 37.61 21.41
N LYS A 655 31.26 36.47 21.33
CA LYS A 655 32.58 36.34 20.70
C LYS A 655 32.45 35.94 19.24
N ILE A 656 33.06 36.76 18.35
CA ILE A 656 33.14 36.47 16.91
C ILE A 656 34.63 36.41 16.52
N LEU A 657 35.11 35.19 16.25
CA LEU A 657 36.52 34.88 16.12
C LEU A 657 36.91 34.49 14.67
N HIS A 658 38.20 34.62 14.37
CA HIS A 658 38.83 33.94 13.25
C HIS A 658 38.90 32.43 13.49
N ARG A 659 39.05 31.63 12.42
CA ARG A 659 39.31 30.19 12.54
C ARG A 659 40.53 29.82 13.34
N THR A 660 41.42 30.76 13.60
CA THR A 660 42.59 30.64 14.47
C THR A 660 42.31 30.95 15.94
N GLY A 661 41.08 31.35 16.28
CA GLY A 661 40.67 31.70 17.65
C GLY A 661 41.00 33.11 18.11
N SER A 662 41.55 33.99 17.25
CA SER A 662 41.72 35.40 17.58
C SER A 662 40.43 36.22 17.28
N ASP A 663 40.21 37.34 18.00
CA ASP A 663 39.07 38.18 17.76
C ASP A 663 39.02 38.68 16.30
N ARG A 664 37.91 38.43 15.61
CA ARG A 664 37.63 38.96 14.26
C ARG A 664 36.79 40.22 14.32
N ILE A 665 35.77 40.16 15.16
CA ILE A 665 34.86 41.30 15.42
C ILE A 665 34.78 41.48 16.94
N LYS A 666 35.02 42.70 17.41
CA LYS A 666 34.78 43.05 18.80
C LYS A 666 33.37 43.58 18.95
N VAL A 667 32.52 42.84 19.63
CA VAL A 667 31.16 43.25 19.99
C VAL A 667 31.23 43.94 21.35
N ALA A 668 30.98 45.24 21.39
CA ALA A 668 31.12 46.04 22.62
C ALA A 668 29.90 45.89 23.57
N GLU A 669 28.74 45.66 23.00
CA GLU A 669 27.50 45.55 23.76
C GLU A 669 27.34 44.16 24.40
N LYS A 670 26.84 44.17 25.62
CA LYS A 670 26.41 42.98 26.35
C LYS A 670 24.98 42.60 25.95
N ILE A 671 24.75 41.36 25.59
CA ILE A 671 23.44 40.84 25.17
C ILE A 671 22.98 39.80 26.17
N ASP A 672 21.91 40.06 26.91
CA ASP A 672 21.29 39.06 27.80
C ASP A 672 20.57 37.99 26.98
N PHE A 673 21.33 36.98 26.52
CA PHE A 673 20.90 36.01 25.52
C PHE A 673 19.64 35.26 25.94
N SER A 674 18.70 35.13 24.99
CA SER A 674 17.65 34.12 25.06
C SER A 674 18.23 32.72 24.89
N ASN A 675 17.38 31.68 25.01
CA ASN A 675 17.77 30.28 24.77
C ASN A 675 17.95 29.95 23.28
N ASN A 676 17.80 30.92 22.36
CA ASN A 676 17.97 30.71 20.93
C ASN A 676 19.45 30.68 20.52
N GLU A 677 19.73 29.97 19.41
CA GLU A 677 21.05 29.94 18.80
C GLU A 677 21.37 31.27 18.06
N VAL A 678 22.61 31.43 17.65
CA VAL A 678 23.02 32.49 16.73
C VAL A 678 22.82 32.03 15.32
N PHE A 679 22.20 32.83 14.47
CA PHE A 679 21.96 32.56 13.06
C PHE A 679 22.59 33.60 12.15
N LEU A 680 22.90 33.24 10.92
CA LEU A 680 23.30 34.20 9.89
C LEU A 680 22.08 34.61 9.06
N TYR A 681 21.54 35.80 9.31
CA TYR A 681 20.37 36.32 8.55
C TYR A 681 20.76 37.63 7.83
N LYS A 682 20.56 37.66 6.50
CA LYS A 682 20.97 38.78 5.64
C LYS A 682 22.42 39.22 5.87
N ASN A 683 23.33 38.25 5.93
CA ASN A 683 24.76 38.43 6.21
C ASN A 683 25.09 39.13 7.53
N LYS A 684 24.18 39.06 8.51
CA LYS A 684 24.42 39.56 9.88
C LYS A 684 24.26 38.45 10.89
N PHE A 685 25.17 38.42 11.89
CA PHE A 685 25.08 37.52 13.03
C PHE A 685 23.89 37.97 13.89
N SER A 686 22.86 37.13 13.93
CA SER A 686 21.54 37.50 14.49
C SER A 686 21.25 36.60 15.70
N VAL A 687 20.91 37.23 16.83
CA VAL A 687 20.55 36.56 18.08
C VAL A 687 19.50 37.40 18.82
N THR A 688 18.61 36.74 19.56
CA THR A 688 17.65 37.49 20.42
C THR A 688 18.09 37.50 21.87
N ASN A 689 17.68 38.55 22.57
CA ASN A 689 17.79 38.59 24.01
C ASN A 689 16.49 38.09 24.68
N LYS A 690 16.48 37.99 26.01
CA LYS A 690 15.32 37.53 26.82
C LYS A 690 14.10 38.42 26.73
N THR A 691 14.24 39.68 26.25
CA THR A 691 13.11 40.60 26.10
C THR A 691 12.59 40.69 24.66
N GLY A 692 12.97 39.75 23.79
CA GLY A 692 12.49 39.66 22.41
C GLY A 692 13.10 40.68 21.47
N VAL A 693 14.25 41.29 21.82
CA VAL A 693 14.99 42.18 20.94
C VAL A 693 15.94 41.35 20.07
N LEU A 694 15.85 41.49 18.77
CA LEU A 694 16.75 40.91 17.79
C LEU A 694 18.01 41.81 17.65
N HIS A 695 19.15 41.34 18.07
CA HIS A 695 20.45 41.96 17.88
C HIS A 695 21.12 41.40 16.63
N GLN A 696 21.55 42.28 15.73
CA GLN A 696 22.21 41.90 14.48
C GLN A 696 23.55 42.63 14.34
N ILE A 697 24.62 41.88 14.23
CA ILE A 697 25.97 42.35 14.05
C ILE A 697 26.43 42.12 12.62
N ASP A 698 26.82 43.15 11.89
CA ASP A 698 27.36 42.97 10.55
C ASP A 698 28.84 42.56 10.56
N THR A 699 29.41 42.28 9.39
CA THR A 699 30.82 41.85 9.25
C THR A 699 31.83 42.96 9.59
N LYS A 700 31.41 44.21 9.81
CA LYS A 700 32.21 45.34 10.26
C LYS A 700 32.08 45.59 11.77
N GLY A 701 31.21 44.85 12.45
CA GLY A 701 30.95 45.00 13.89
C GLY A 701 29.84 46.01 14.24
N LYS A 702 29.13 46.56 13.26
CA LYS A 702 28.00 47.48 13.52
C LYS A 702 26.83 46.65 14.04
N LEU A 703 26.37 46.97 15.25
CA LEU A 703 25.18 46.37 15.86
C LEU A 703 23.95 47.19 15.51
N THR A 704 22.86 46.47 15.19
CA THR A 704 21.51 46.99 15.06
C THR A 704 20.58 46.15 15.92
N ALA A 705 19.63 46.81 16.61
CA ALA A 705 18.67 46.16 17.48
C ALA A 705 17.24 46.45 16.98
N THR A 706 16.39 45.46 16.93
CA THR A 706 14.96 45.58 16.57
C THR A 706 14.13 44.88 17.63
N ASN A 707 13.23 45.60 18.28
CA ASN A 707 12.37 45.05 19.30
C ASN A 707 11.12 44.44 18.66
N PHE A 708 10.88 43.16 18.91
CA PHE A 708 9.67 42.45 18.49
C PHE A 708 8.67 42.26 19.62
N ASN A 709 8.97 42.73 20.85
CA ASN A 709 8.14 42.60 22.05
C ASN A 709 7.70 41.17 22.33
N MET A 710 8.63 40.22 22.25
CA MET A 710 8.39 38.81 22.51
C MET A 710 8.68 38.42 23.95
N ASN A 711 8.04 37.34 24.44
CA ASN A 711 8.30 36.79 25.78
C ASN A 711 9.71 36.20 25.88
N LYS A 712 10.18 35.94 27.10
CA LYS A 712 11.54 35.42 27.34
C LYS A 712 11.77 34.02 26.73
N ASP A 713 10.71 33.23 26.62
CA ASP A 713 10.76 31.84 26.17
C ASP A 713 10.47 31.67 24.66
N HIS A 714 10.46 32.81 23.91
CA HIS A 714 10.26 32.79 22.46
C HIS A 714 11.29 31.92 21.72
N GLY A 715 10.83 31.24 20.68
CA GLY A 715 11.67 30.50 19.72
C GLY A 715 12.08 31.40 18.54
N MET A 716 13.32 31.22 18.06
CA MET A 716 13.80 31.84 16.83
C MET A 716 14.53 30.79 15.98
N TYR A 717 14.31 30.85 14.68
CA TYR A 717 15.13 30.19 13.68
C TYR A 717 15.34 31.12 12.48
N ALA A 718 16.53 31.07 11.88
CA ALA A 718 16.77 31.86 10.68
C ALA A 718 17.71 31.15 9.70
N THR A 719 17.44 31.34 8.41
CA THR A 719 18.35 31.07 7.30
C THR A 719 18.88 32.37 6.72
N SER A 720 19.65 32.34 5.64
CA SER A 720 20.13 33.57 4.99
C SER A 720 19.04 34.57 4.62
N ASN A 721 17.82 34.09 4.29
CA ASN A 721 16.74 34.94 3.78
C ASN A 721 15.40 34.78 4.51
N THR A 722 15.29 33.84 5.43
CA THR A 722 14.05 33.57 6.16
C THR A 722 14.29 33.70 7.64
N LEU A 723 13.44 34.48 8.31
CA LEU A 723 13.43 34.67 9.75
C LEU A 723 12.07 34.23 10.29
N VAL A 724 12.08 33.42 11.33
CA VAL A 724 10.88 32.85 11.95
C VAL A 724 10.97 33.01 13.45
N PHE A 725 9.87 33.41 14.07
CA PHE A 725 9.67 33.45 15.52
C PHE A 725 8.46 32.62 15.92
N MET A 726 8.55 32.03 17.10
CA MET A 726 7.42 31.44 17.81
C MET A 726 7.34 32.09 19.17
N ASP A 727 6.25 32.79 19.48
CA ASP A 727 6.04 33.52 20.73
C ASP A 727 4.63 33.19 21.26
N ASP A 728 4.55 32.50 22.39
CA ASP A 728 3.33 31.86 22.90
C ASP A 728 2.66 31.02 21.79
N ASN A 729 1.46 31.41 21.31
CA ASN A 729 0.73 30.76 20.22
C ASN A 729 0.83 31.54 18.88
N ILE A 730 1.75 32.50 18.77
CA ILE A 730 1.91 33.28 17.54
C ILE A 730 3.17 32.88 16.78
N LEU A 731 2.98 32.25 15.64
CA LEU A 731 4.06 31.94 14.69
C LEU A 731 4.23 33.10 13.70
N THR A 732 5.43 33.65 13.59
CA THR A 732 5.75 34.73 12.65
C THR A 732 6.75 34.22 11.61
N ILE A 733 6.37 34.16 10.32
CA ILE A 733 7.23 33.75 9.21
C ILE A 733 7.43 34.94 8.26
N LYS A 734 8.66 35.40 8.09
CA LYS A 734 8.98 36.59 7.24
C LYS A 734 8.07 37.78 7.53
N GLY A 735 7.73 38.00 8.81
CA GLY A 735 6.86 39.09 9.26
C GLY A 735 5.35 38.85 9.16
N ARG A 736 4.91 37.73 8.61
CA ARG A 736 3.49 37.33 8.59
C ARG A 736 3.17 36.53 9.85
N LYS A 737 2.14 36.92 10.55
CA LYS A 737 1.70 36.31 11.79
C LYS A 737 0.60 35.25 11.53
N VAL A 738 0.71 34.13 12.18
CA VAL A 738 -0.31 33.09 12.25
C VAL A 738 -0.59 32.85 13.73
N GLU A 739 -1.83 32.99 14.13
CA GLU A 739 -2.29 32.60 15.47
C GLU A 739 -2.70 31.13 15.46
N LEU A 740 -2.13 30.35 16.36
CA LEU A 740 -2.39 28.93 16.55
C LEU A 740 -3.27 28.73 17.80
N ASP A 741 -3.68 27.50 18.03
CA ASP A 741 -4.38 27.11 19.28
C ASP A 741 -3.50 27.46 20.50
N LEU A 742 -4.12 27.66 21.66
CA LEU A 742 -3.38 27.79 22.91
C LEU A 742 -2.67 26.49 23.26
N GLY A 743 -1.38 26.56 23.55
CA GLY A 743 -0.56 25.37 23.83
C GLY A 743 0.88 25.72 24.22
N VAL A 744 1.72 24.69 24.36
CA VAL A 744 3.16 24.82 24.62
C VAL A 744 3.94 24.42 23.37
N TYR A 745 4.56 25.38 22.74
CA TYR A 745 5.17 25.18 21.43
C TYR A 745 6.68 24.96 21.48
N THR A 746 7.19 24.09 20.63
CA THR A 746 8.63 23.95 20.37
C THR A 746 9.18 25.19 19.69
N LYS A 747 10.51 25.34 19.71
CA LYS A 747 11.15 26.31 18.81
C LYS A 747 10.81 26.01 17.36
N PRO A 748 10.66 27.02 16.49
CA PRO A 748 10.41 26.77 15.08
C PRO A 748 11.65 26.14 14.43
N LYS A 749 11.46 25.32 13.40
CA LYS A 749 12.52 24.75 12.57
C LYS A 749 12.22 25.00 11.09
N ILE A 750 13.24 25.38 10.32
CA ILE A 750 13.12 25.66 8.89
C ILE A 750 13.82 24.54 8.11
N PHE A 751 13.12 24.01 7.11
CA PHE A 751 13.67 23.05 6.15
C PHE A 751 13.66 23.68 4.76
N TYR A 752 14.73 23.42 3.98
CA TYR A 752 14.82 23.81 2.59
C TYR A 752 15.03 22.56 1.73
N ILE A 753 13.98 22.14 1.04
CA ILE A 753 13.95 20.87 0.30
C ILE A 753 13.27 21.11 -1.05
N TYR A 754 13.90 20.69 -2.15
CA TYR A 754 13.38 20.85 -3.52
C TYR A 754 12.93 22.28 -3.84
N ASP A 755 13.78 23.27 -3.50
CA ASP A 755 13.53 24.71 -3.69
C ASP A 755 12.30 25.27 -2.96
N LYS A 756 11.74 24.51 -2.01
CA LYS A 756 10.65 24.93 -1.12
C LYS A 756 11.14 25.11 0.31
N ILE A 757 10.56 26.07 0.99
CA ILE A 757 10.81 26.32 2.42
C ILE A 757 9.60 25.80 3.19
N TYR A 758 9.88 24.97 4.18
CA TYR A 758 8.92 24.47 5.16
C TYR A 758 9.30 25.00 6.55
N VAL A 759 8.30 25.37 7.34
CA VAL A 759 8.46 25.84 8.72
C VAL A 759 7.59 24.99 9.62
N SER A 760 8.19 24.32 10.60
CA SER A 760 7.46 23.52 11.57
C SER A 760 7.51 24.09 12.97
N VAL A 761 6.43 23.89 13.71
CA VAL A 761 6.33 24.01 15.17
C VAL A 761 5.44 22.88 15.68
N THR A 762 5.72 22.40 16.88
CA THR A 762 4.91 21.35 17.53
C THR A 762 4.35 21.89 18.83
N ASP A 763 3.05 21.80 19.00
CA ASP A 763 2.39 21.95 20.30
C ASP A 763 2.56 20.64 21.09
N ILE A 764 3.48 20.65 22.03
CA ILE A 764 3.81 19.46 22.83
C ILE A 764 2.76 19.15 23.89
N GLN A 765 1.92 20.13 24.26
CA GLN A 765 0.83 19.92 25.20
C GLN A 765 -0.36 19.21 24.55
N ASN A 766 -0.75 19.62 23.34
CA ASN A 766 -1.86 19.06 22.60
C ASN A 766 -1.41 18.03 21.55
N GLN A 767 -0.10 17.74 21.48
CA GLN A 767 0.52 16.73 20.59
C GLN A 767 0.18 16.98 19.11
N LYS A 768 0.30 18.24 18.64
CA LYS A 768 -0.02 18.67 17.28
C LYS A 768 1.22 19.22 16.58
N ILE A 769 1.61 18.63 15.48
CA ILE A 769 2.67 19.14 14.59
C ILE A 769 2.03 20.02 13.53
N TYR A 770 2.45 21.26 13.43
CA TYR A 770 2.05 22.20 12.39
C TYR A 770 3.18 22.37 11.38
N LEU A 771 2.82 22.46 10.10
CA LEU A 771 3.76 22.70 9.00
C LEU A 771 3.23 23.80 8.08
N PHE A 772 4.09 24.76 7.73
CA PHE A 772 3.74 25.92 6.91
C PHE A 772 4.73 26.11 5.77
N ASP A 773 4.30 26.76 4.70
CA ASP A 773 5.17 27.23 3.63
C ASP A 773 5.86 28.57 4.00
N SER A 774 6.70 29.08 3.10
CA SER A 774 7.42 30.37 3.26
C SER A 774 6.50 31.61 3.28
N GLN A 775 5.23 31.45 2.95
CA GLN A 775 4.21 32.50 2.92
C GLN A 775 3.29 32.43 4.16
N ALA A 776 3.63 31.58 5.13
CA ALA A 776 2.83 31.31 6.32
C ALA A 776 1.46 30.68 6.04
N LYS A 777 1.33 29.95 4.91
CA LYS A 777 0.15 29.15 4.63
C LYS A 777 0.35 27.74 5.20
N PRO A 778 -0.64 27.18 5.89
CA PRO A 778 -0.54 25.82 6.37
C PRO A 778 -0.41 24.85 5.18
N ILE A 779 0.44 23.84 5.34
CA ILE A 779 0.50 22.71 4.41
C ILE A 779 -0.78 21.88 4.59
N PRO A 780 -1.44 21.45 3.52
CA PRO A 780 -2.67 20.66 3.61
C PRO A 780 -2.53 19.44 4.52
N ASN A 781 -3.59 19.08 5.21
CA ASN A 781 -3.69 17.96 6.16
C ASN A 781 -2.78 18.05 7.41
N PHE A 782 -2.23 19.23 7.72
CA PHE A 782 -1.68 19.56 9.03
C PHE A 782 -2.72 20.34 9.85
N PRO A 783 -2.73 20.21 11.20
CA PRO A 783 -1.75 19.52 12.03
C PRO A 783 -1.92 18.00 12.03
N VAL A 784 -0.78 17.27 12.20
CA VAL A 784 -0.75 15.83 12.46
C VAL A 784 -0.30 15.56 13.90
N PHE A 785 -0.47 14.31 14.37
CA PHE A 785 -0.11 13.94 15.72
C PHE A 785 1.41 13.82 15.91
N GLY A 786 1.92 14.28 17.07
CA GLY A 786 3.31 14.11 17.49
C GLY A 786 3.69 15.12 18.60
N SER A 787 4.73 14.79 19.38
CA SER A 787 5.05 15.47 20.64
C SER A 787 6.49 15.99 20.74
N SER A 788 7.22 16.12 19.61
CA SER A 788 8.62 16.60 19.60
C SER A 788 8.91 17.58 18.47
N LEU A 789 10.13 18.11 18.46
CA LEU A 789 10.69 18.65 17.22
C LEU A 789 10.70 17.58 16.14
N ILE A 790 10.38 17.97 14.92
CA ILE A 790 10.40 17.07 13.79
C ILE A 790 11.74 17.08 13.05
N ASP A 791 12.02 16.01 12.30
CA ASP A 791 12.92 16.07 11.15
C ASP A 791 12.14 15.78 9.85
N LEU A 792 12.56 16.36 8.73
CA LEU A 792 11.84 16.33 7.45
C LEU A 792 12.84 16.17 6.31
N THR A 793 12.58 15.18 5.45
CA THR A 793 13.42 14.90 4.27
C THR A 793 12.64 14.04 3.28
N ASP A 794 13.19 13.82 2.08
CA ASP A 794 12.82 12.70 1.21
C ASP A 794 13.61 11.46 1.69
N MET A 795 12.91 10.53 2.37
CA MET A 795 13.54 9.41 3.06
C MET A 795 13.91 8.26 2.10
N ASP A 796 13.10 8.00 1.10
CA ASP A 796 13.21 6.84 0.21
C ASP A 796 13.62 7.19 -1.24
N ASN A 797 13.83 8.48 -1.55
CA ASN A 797 14.20 9.07 -2.83
C ASN A 797 13.09 9.01 -3.88
N ASP A 798 11.82 9.04 -3.46
CA ASP A 798 10.65 9.04 -4.36
C ASP A 798 10.11 10.45 -4.67
N LYS A 799 10.77 11.50 -4.15
CA LYS A 799 10.43 12.93 -4.23
C LYS A 799 9.26 13.38 -3.35
N ASN A 800 8.58 12.48 -2.66
CA ASN A 800 7.69 12.85 -1.57
C ASN A 800 8.53 13.12 -0.30
N LEU A 801 7.95 13.78 0.67
CA LEU A 801 8.67 14.10 1.90
C LEU A 801 8.18 13.22 3.03
N GLU A 802 9.11 12.75 3.85
CA GLU A 802 8.81 12.09 5.11
C GLU A 802 9.22 12.97 6.29
N LEU A 803 8.36 12.92 7.30
CA LEU A 803 8.55 13.59 8.58
C LEU A 803 8.63 12.53 9.68
N VAL A 804 9.64 12.65 10.57
CA VAL A 804 9.74 11.84 11.78
C VAL A 804 9.56 12.70 13.02
N ALA A 805 8.82 12.18 13.99
CA ALA A 805 8.60 12.81 15.29
C ALA A 805 8.48 11.74 16.38
N LYS A 806 8.59 12.18 17.64
CA LYS A 806 8.17 11.42 18.79
C LYS A 806 6.63 11.30 18.76
N ASP A 807 6.12 10.09 18.95
CA ASP A 807 4.71 9.78 19.03
C ASP A 807 4.26 9.81 20.50
N GLN A 808 4.35 8.72 21.22
CA GLN A 808 4.22 8.66 22.67
C GLN A 808 5.62 8.81 23.33
N ASP A 809 5.68 8.69 24.67
CA ASP A 809 6.96 8.89 25.38
C ASP A 809 8.06 7.91 24.94
N ASN A 810 7.71 6.67 24.60
CA ASN A 810 8.61 5.59 24.21
C ASN A 810 8.53 5.22 22.72
N SER A 811 7.86 6.00 21.87
CA SER A 811 7.67 5.65 20.46
C SER A 811 7.94 6.82 19.51
N LEU A 812 8.23 6.48 18.27
CA LEU A 812 8.34 7.42 17.16
C LEU A 812 7.34 7.08 16.06
N ILE A 813 6.93 8.10 15.30
CA ILE A 813 6.05 7.97 14.16
C ILE A 813 6.67 8.62 12.92
N VAL A 814 6.49 7.98 11.77
CA VAL A 814 6.90 8.53 10.48
C VAL A 814 5.67 8.78 9.62
N TYR A 815 5.56 9.98 9.06
CA TYR A 815 4.52 10.36 8.11
C TYR A 815 5.12 10.56 6.73
N LYS A 816 4.37 10.19 5.68
CA LYS A 816 4.65 10.53 4.29
C LYS A 816 3.69 11.62 3.80
N MET A 817 4.23 12.61 3.11
CA MET A 817 3.51 13.71 2.47
C MET A 817 3.47 13.44 0.96
N ASN A 818 2.32 13.04 0.43
CA ASN A 818 2.11 12.74 -0.98
C ASN A 818 1.63 13.97 -1.76
#